data_49ef1067b7b900f0ea052f94323abb93
#
_entry.id   49ef1067b7b900f0ea052f94323abb93
#
_cell.length_a   1.000
_cell.length_b   1.000
_cell.length_c   1.000
_cell.angle_alpha   90.00
_cell.angle_beta   90.00
_cell.angle_gamma   90.00
#
_symmetry.space_group_name_H-M   'P 1'
#
loop_
_entity.id
_entity.type
_entity.pdbx_description
1 polymer ?
#
loop_
_entity_poly.entity_id
_entity_poly.type
_entity_poly.pdbx_seq_one_letter_code
_entity_poly.pdbx_strand_id
1 'polypeptide(L)'
;MTMNKNKLIYRNPVFLIETRFLKLYMLVGFLLRIILMYTAPGDASFTIGETVRLLGIGLLADFGMAVLLALPLQIVYLGLNEGKYHRIVGWVIEVLLAAAFVYVLFFHTIFHEYGGGAPKIARLFLGWKLFSFSIRFFFPKTRQAWRRVSLYFAWAVYVFLFLCITAGEYIFWGEFGVRYNFIAVDYLVYTHEVIGNIMESYAIVPMIGTTLLLTAGIIFLQSRHYRMNITRLYGAKLLIVHLSLYAVFATGAYFILWGTHTLQSDNQYVTQLEQNGACDFVIAFQGNKLEYDKFYAMLPQKECVRLYRQLSGLDSDGRKTVGDSLGAQRPNIVLITVESLSADFLTRYGNRQNLTPQLDRLMQGSLVFDSLYAAGNRTVRGLEALSLCLPPSAGESIIKRKANRMGGLSVGSVLSRLGYRAQFIYGGDSYFDNMGDFFSHNGYEVVDRKSIPDNQVTFANIWGVCDEDIFRKSLQVFDADHRSGHPFFAQIMTTSNHRPYTYPAGRIKVDGDPNTREAAVKYTDYAIGRFIAEAKRKAWFRNTVFIVIADHCASSAGKTSLPIDRYHIPCLVYAPEIIRPGKVGKLCSQIDLMPTVLSLLHLRSSVAFTGQDIFAPTYHPRAFMATYQDLGYLEGNHLTVLSPVRKIRQYTVRPLQDGTCDELPVRQTDQSLVRQAQAYYQYTNLYVKAKQD
;
A
#
# COMPACT_ATOMS: atom_id res chain seq x y z
N MET A 1 -52.78 -31.84 -17.98
CA MET A 1 -52.28 -31.20 -16.75
C MET A 1 -51.09 -30.31 -17.15
N THR A 2 -51.34 -29.11 -17.61
CA THR A 2 -50.33 -28.14 -18.09
C THR A 2 -49.62 -27.53 -16.90
N MET A 3 -48.47 -28.07 -16.58
CA MET A 3 -47.58 -27.55 -15.54
C MET A 3 -47.04 -26.16 -15.98
N ASN A 4 -47.43 -25.12 -15.24
CA ASN A 4 -47.11 -23.74 -15.49
C ASN A 4 -45.57 -23.56 -15.68
N LYS A 5 -45.14 -23.25 -16.90
CA LYS A 5 -43.72 -23.13 -17.33
C LYS A 5 -42.93 -22.14 -16.44
N ASN A 6 -43.59 -21.13 -15.90
CA ASN A 6 -42.95 -20.14 -15.02
C ASN A 6 -42.49 -20.71 -13.66
N LYS A 7 -43.19 -21.73 -13.11
CA LYS A 7 -42.73 -22.42 -11.89
C LYS A 7 -41.48 -23.28 -12.11
N LEU A 8 -41.14 -23.66 -13.36
CA LEU A 8 -39.96 -24.46 -13.68
C LEU A 8 -38.67 -23.64 -13.58
N ILE A 9 -38.70 -22.39 -14.01
CA ILE A 9 -37.52 -21.49 -13.99
C ILE A 9 -37.12 -21.17 -12.53
N TYR A 10 -38.08 -20.78 -11.68
CA TYR A 10 -37.82 -20.44 -10.28
C TYR A 10 -37.48 -21.65 -9.37
N ARG A 11 -37.67 -22.87 -9.82
CA ARG A 11 -37.29 -24.09 -9.09
C ARG A 11 -35.98 -24.73 -9.57
N ASN A 12 -35.29 -24.04 -10.45
CA ASN A 12 -34.00 -24.47 -10.94
C ASN A 12 -32.92 -24.26 -9.86
N PRO A 13 -32.14 -25.29 -9.44
CA PRO A 13 -31.16 -25.17 -8.40
C PRO A 13 -30.07 -24.11 -8.67
N VAL A 14 -29.69 -23.88 -9.94
CA VAL A 14 -28.71 -22.82 -10.30
C VAL A 14 -29.27 -21.45 -9.98
N PHE A 15 -30.45 -21.11 -10.49
CA PHE A 15 -31.11 -19.85 -10.18
C PHE A 15 -31.35 -19.68 -8.67
N LEU A 16 -31.62 -20.76 -7.99
CA LEU A 16 -31.81 -20.72 -6.54
C LEU A 16 -30.52 -20.38 -5.79
N ILE A 17 -29.39 -20.97 -6.19
CA ILE A 17 -28.08 -20.72 -5.60
C ILE A 17 -27.64 -19.29 -5.92
N GLU A 18 -27.72 -18.90 -7.19
CA GLU A 18 -27.41 -17.54 -7.63
C GLU A 18 -28.23 -16.47 -6.89
N THR A 19 -29.54 -16.61 -6.89
CA THR A 19 -30.45 -15.67 -6.23
C THR A 19 -30.16 -15.57 -4.73
N ARG A 20 -29.75 -16.66 -4.09
CA ARG A 20 -29.40 -16.66 -2.68
C ARG A 20 -28.05 -16.03 -2.42
N PHE A 21 -27.07 -16.28 -3.28
CA PHE A 21 -25.80 -15.61 -3.21
C PHE A 21 -26.00 -14.11 -3.43
N LEU A 22 -26.74 -13.69 -4.46
CA LEU A 22 -27.07 -12.29 -4.68
C LEU A 22 -27.70 -11.64 -3.43
N LYS A 23 -28.73 -12.26 -2.86
CA LYS A 23 -29.39 -11.75 -1.66
C LYS A 23 -28.45 -11.66 -0.47
N LEU A 24 -27.60 -12.67 -0.27
CA LEU A 24 -26.61 -12.66 0.79
C LEU A 24 -25.58 -11.56 0.58
N TYR A 25 -25.02 -11.46 -0.64
CA TYR A 25 -24.03 -10.45 -0.99
C TYR A 25 -24.57 -9.03 -0.84
N MET A 26 -25.79 -8.77 -1.35
CA MET A 26 -26.46 -7.48 -1.23
C MET A 26 -26.73 -7.10 0.24
N LEU A 27 -27.19 -8.06 1.06
CA LEU A 27 -27.44 -7.81 2.48
C LEU A 27 -26.14 -7.50 3.23
N VAL A 28 -25.12 -8.33 3.05
CA VAL A 28 -23.82 -8.18 3.74
C VAL A 28 -23.12 -6.91 3.25
N GLY A 29 -23.12 -6.63 1.94
CA GLY A 29 -22.55 -5.42 1.37
C GLY A 29 -23.22 -4.14 1.86
N PHE A 30 -24.56 -4.15 1.96
CA PHE A 30 -25.31 -3.04 2.54
C PHE A 30 -24.98 -2.81 4.02
N LEU A 31 -24.93 -3.88 4.83
CA LEU A 31 -24.56 -3.79 6.24
C LEU A 31 -23.12 -3.32 6.42
N LEU A 32 -22.19 -3.89 5.64
CA LEU A 32 -20.79 -3.44 5.65
C LEU A 32 -20.70 -1.94 5.36
N ARG A 33 -21.37 -1.44 4.32
CA ARG A 33 -21.34 -0.03 3.94
C ARG A 33 -21.85 0.89 5.06
N ILE A 34 -22.92 0.50 5.76
CA ILE A 34 -23.40 1.23 6.95
C ILE A 34 -22.33 1.23 8.05
N ILE A 35 -21.70 0.07 8.31
CA ILE A 35 -20.63 -0.04 9.31
C ILE A 35 -19.44 0.86 8.93
N LEU A 36 -18.98 0.80 7.68
CA LEU A 36 -17.87 1.63 7.20
C LEU A 36 -18.20 3.12 7.26
N MET A 37 -19.43 3.52 6.96
CA MET A 37 -19.88 4.90 7.10
C MET A 37 -19.84 5.36 8.56
N TYR A 38 -20.30 4.52 9.50
CA TYR A 38 -20.31 4.84 10.93
C TYR A 38 -18.91 4.84 11.55
N THR A 39 -18.00 4.01 11.05
CA THR A 39 -16.60 3.89 11.51
C THR A 39 -15.62 4.71 10.67
N ALA A 40 -16.14 5.61 9.83
CA ALA A 40 -15.31 6.53 9.08
C ALA A 40 -14.49 7.44 10.02
N PRO A 41 -13.29 7.90 9.61
CA PRO A 41 -12.48 8.82 10.41
C PRO A 41 -13.27 10.04 10.88
N GLY A 42 -12.89 10.64 12.01
CA GLY A 42 -13.66 11.68 12.68
C GLY A 42 -13.88 12.98 11.89
N ASP A 43 -13.12 13.19 10.82
CA ASP A 43 -13.29 14.30 9.86
C ASP A 43 -14.30 13.98 8.74
N ALA A 44 -14.74 12.73 8.61
CA ALA A 44 -15.77 12.33 7.65
C ALA A 44 -17.14 12.90 8.05
N SER A 45 -17.75 13.62 7.13
CA SER A 45 -19.12 14.13 7.31
C SER A 45 -19.94 13.79 6.07
N PHE A 46 -21.19 13.40 6.27
CA PHE A 46 -22.11 12.98 5.22
C PHE A 46 -23.39 13.81 5.29
N THR A 47 -23.76 14.48 4.24
CA THR A 47 -25.08 15.09 4.10
C THR A 47 -26.15 14.03 3.83
N ILE A 48 -27.41 14.34 4.05
CA ILE A 48 -28.53 13.44 3.73
C ILE A 48 -28.51 13.05 2.23
N GLY A 49 -28.22 14.02 1.35
CA GLY A 49 -28.14 13.79 -0.10
C GLY A 49 -27.01 12.82 -0.46
N GLU A 50 -25.82 13.00 0.11
CA GLU A 50 -24.68 12.09 -0.05
C GLU A 50 -24.98 10.70 0.49
N THR A 51 -25.63 10.60 1.64
CA THR A 51 -26.02 9.31 2.25
C THR A 51 -26.97 8.53 1.33
N VAL A 52 -28.01 9.18 0.79
CA VAL A 52 -28.93 8.54 -0.16
C VAL A 52 -28.21 8.11 -1.43
N ARG A 53 -27.35 8.98 -1.95
CA ARG A 53 -26.56 8.71 -3.15
C ARG A 53 -25.61 7.53 -2.97
N LEU A 54 -24.79 7.52 -1.90
CA LEU A 54 -23.84 6.43 -1.65
C LEU A 54 -24.52 5.08 -1.41
N LEU A 55 -25.68 5.07 -0.73
CA LEU A 55 -26.44 3.83 -0.55
C LEU A 55 -27.03 3.33 -1.88
N GLY A 56 -27.57 4.21 -2.71
CA GLY A 56 -28.15 3.85 -4.01
C GLY A 56 -27.11 3.34 -5.00
N ILE A 57 -26.04 4.12 -5.23
CA ILE A 57 -24.94 3.75 -6.15
C ILE A 57 -24.21 2.50 -5.63
N GLY A 58 -23.94 2.44 -4.33
CA GLY A 58 -23.27 1.31 -3.71
C GLY A 58 -24.06 0.00 -3.82
N LEU A 59 -25.40 0.05 -3.69
CA LEU A 59 -26.25 -1.12 -3.94
C LEU A 59 -26.17 -1.59 -5.40
N LEU A 60 -26.10 -0.67 -6.37
CA LEU A 60 -25.90 -1.02 -7.78
C LEU A 60 -24.54 -1.67 -8.02
N ALA A 61 -23.47 -1.13 -7.41
CA ALA A 61 -22.14 -1.71 -7.48
C ALA A 61 -22.09 -3.13 -6.84
N ASP A 62 -22.71 -3.30 -5.67
CA ASP A 62 -22.83 -4.60 -5.01
C ASP A 62 -23.60 -5.62 -5.85
N PHE A 63 -24.69 -5.19 -6.50
CA PHE A 63 -25.45 -6.04 -7.42
C PHE A 63 -24.59 -6.47 -8.61
N GLY A 64 -23.89 -5.54 -9.26
CA GLY A 64 -23.00 -5.86 -10.37
C GLY A 64 -21.92 -6.88 -9.97
N MET A 65 -21.27 -6.64 -8.83
CA MET A 65 -20.22 -7.55 -8.34
C MET A 65 -20.77 -8.91 -7.92
N ALA A 66 -21.94 -8.98 -7.30
CA ALA A 66 -22.60 -10.23 -6.91
C ALA A 66 -22.91 -11.11 -8.13
N VAL A 67 -23.35 -10.50 -9.23
CA VAL A 67 -23.60 -11.23 -10.50
C VAL A 67 -22.30 -11.84 -11.02
N LEU A 68 -21.20 -11.07 -11.07
CA LEU A 68 -19.91 -11.60 -11.57
C LEU A 68 -19.33 -12.67 -10.64
N LEU A 69 -19.39 -12.47 -9.33
CA LEU A 69 -18.92 -13.45 -8.35
C LEU A 69 -19.79 -14.72 -8.28
N ALA A 70 -20.98 -14.74 -8.83
CA ALA A 70 -21.76 -15.96 -8.95
C ALA A 70 -21.17 -16.96 -9.98
N LEU A 71 -20.29 -16.53 -10.89
CA LEU A 71 -19.70 -17.38 -11.95
C LEU A 71 -18.98 -18.64 -11.42
N PRO A 72 -18.09 -18.58 -10.41
CA PRO A 72 -17.44 -19.78 -9.90
C PRO A 72 -18.44 -20.80 -9.34
N LEU A 73 -19.50 -20.36 -8.69
CA LEU A 73 -20.57 -21.25 -8.20
C LEU A 73 -21.29 -21.94 -9.34
N GLN A 74 -21.55 -21.24 -10.45
CA GLN A 74 -22.13 -21.83 -11.65
C GLN A 74 -21.22 -22.90 -12.25
N ILE A 75 -19.93 -22.61 -12.39
CA ILE A 75 -18.94 -23.57 -12.91
C ILE A 75 -18.91 -24.84 -12.06
N VAL A 76 -18.89 -24.71 -10.74
CA VAL A 76 -18.96 -25.87 -9.83
C VAL A 76 -20.25 -26.65 -10.07
N TYR A 77 -21.39 -25.97 -10.15
CA TYR A 77 -22.68 -26.60 -10.34
C TYR A 77 -22.78 -27.31 -11.69
N LEU A 78 -22.34 -26.71 -12.77
CA LEU A 78 -22.26 -27.33 -14.11
C LEU A 78 -21.37 -28.55 -14.09
N GLY A 79 -20.27 -28.49 -13.34
CA GLY A 79 -19.38 -29.62 -13.12
C GLY A 79 -20.02 -30.83 -12.41
N LEU A 80 -21.17 -30.63 -11.75
CA LEU A 80 -21.94 -31.70 -11.08
C LEU A 80 -22.98 -32.37 -11.98
N ASN A 81 -23.05 -32.04 -13.29
CA ASN A 81 -23.99 -32.62 -14.26
C ASN A 81 -23.70 -34.12 -14.53
N GLU A 82 -24.79 -34.89 -14.82
CA GLU A 82 -24.71 -36.31 -15.14
C GLU A 82 -24.15 -36.58 -16.56
N GLY A 83 -24.22 -35.65 -17.48
CA GLY A 83 -23.77 -35.82 -18.87
C GLY A 83 -22.33 -36.31 -19.01
N LYS A 84 -21.46 -35.96 -18.06
CA LYS A 84 -20.07 -36.41 -18.01
C LYS A 84 -19.90 -37.92 -17.71
N TYR A 85 -20.94 -38.58 -17.22
CA TYR A 85 -20.93 -40.02 -16.97
C TYR A 85 -21.60 -40.82 -18.12
N HIS A 86 -21.98 -40.15 -19.22
CA HIS A 86 -22.40 -40.88 -20.45
C HIS A 86 -21.25 -41.76 -20.91
N ARG A 87 -21.56 -42.97 -21.39
CA ARG A 87 -20.58 -44.05 -21.67
C ARG A 87 -19.35 -43.54 -22.44
N ILE A 88 -19.54 -42.87 -23.56
CA ILE A 88 -18.42 -42.35 -24.38
C ILE A 88 -17.67 -41.21 -23.64
N VAL A 89 -18.40 -40.21 -23.16
CA VAL A 89 -17.82 -39.05 -22.48
C VAL A 89 -17.10 -39.46 -21.19
N GLY A 90 -17.69 -40.39 -20.44
CA GLY A 90 -17.10 -40.90 -19.20
C GLY A 90 -15.76 -41.60 -19.43
N TRP A 91 -15.68 -42.47 -20.46
CA TRP A 91 -14.41 -43.12 -20.81
C TRP A 91 -13.35 -42.11 -21.30
N VAL A 92 -13.74 -41.12 -22.11
CA VAL A 92 -12.80 -40.07 -22.53
C VAL A 92 -12.24 -39.30 -21.34
N ILE A 93 -13.10 -38.91 -20.39
CA ILE A 93 -12.65 -38.21 -19.19
C ILE A 93 -11.75 -39.11 -18.31
N GLU A 94 -12.12 -40.39 -18.15
CA GLU A 94 -11.35 -41.37 -17.38
C GLU A 94 -9.92 -41.52 -17.95
N VAL A 95 -9.82 -41.71 -19.25
CA VAL A 95 -8.52 -41.84 -19.95
C VAL A 95 -7.71 -40.57 -19.86
N LEU A 96 -8.33 -39.40 -20.03
CA LEU A 96 -7.64 -38.12 -19.90
C LEU A 96 -7.12 -37.88 -18.47
N LEU A 97 -7.92 -38.20 -17.44
CA LEU A 97 -7.50 -38.10 -16.04
C LEU A 97 -6.36 -39.07 -15.72
N ALA A 98 -6.46 -40.31 -16.20
CA ALA A 98 -5.40 -41.30 -16.03
C ALA A 98 -4.11 -40.87 -16.73
N ALA A 99 -4.19 -40.41 -17.97
CA ALA A 99 -3.04 -39.88 -18.70
C ALA A 99 -2.40 -38.68 -18.01
N ALA A 100 -3.20 -37.70 -17.54
CA ALA A 100 -2.72 -36.55 -16.80
C ALA A 100 -2.06 -36.95 -15.47
N PHE A 101 -2.63 -37.92 -14.76
CA PHE A 101 -2.04 -38.43 -13.51
C PHE A 101 -0.71 -39.12 -13.76
N VAL A 102 -0.62 -40.00 -14.77
CA VAL A 102 0.62 -40.67 -15.19
C VAL A 102 1.66 -39.66 -15.63
N TYR A 103 1.25 -38.64 -16.39
CA TYR A 103 2.16 -37.57 -16.81
C TYR A 103 2.80 -36.81 -15.62
N VAL A 104 1.99 -36.41 -14.64
CA VAL A 104 2.52 -35.70 -13.43
C VAL A 104 3.29 -36.66 -12.51
N LEU A 105 3.02 -37.96 -12.57
CA LEU A 105 3.71 -38.95 -11.75
C LEU A 105 5.13 -39.24 -12.26
N PHE A 106 5.33 -39.36 -13.56
CA PHE A 106 6.55 -39.89 -14.17
C PHE A 106 7.38 -38.83 -14.94
N PHE A 107 6.79 -37.70 -15.30
CA PHE A 107 7.48 -36.70 -16.11
C PHE A 107 7.75 -35.42 -15.32
N HIS A 108 8.81 -34.70 -15.72
CA HIS A 108 9.11 -33.35 -15.23
C HIS A 108 8.10 -32.39 -15.84
N THR A 109 7.32 -31.72 -14.99
CA THR A 109 6.22 -30.82 -15.40
C THR A 109 6.46 -29.42 -14.86
N ILE A 110 5.70 -28.45 -15.33
CA ILE A 110 5.69 -27.06 -14.83
C ILE A 110 5.58 -26.97 -13.29
N PHE A 111 4.93 -27.93 -12.64
CA PHE A 111 4.84 -27.98 -11.16
C PHE A 111 6.21 -28.19 -10.48
N HIS A 112 7.19 -28.77 -11.17
CA HIS A 112 8.55 -28.93 -10.65
C HIS A 112 9.34 -27.62 -10.72
N GLU A 113 9.04 -26.77 -11.72
CA GLU A 113 9.66 -25.44 -11.86
C GLU A 113 9.24 -24.49 -10.72
N TYR A 114 8.01 -24.62 -10.21
CA TYR A 114 7.56 -23.86 -9.05
C TYR A 114 8.18 -24.34 -7.72
N GLY A 115 8.84 -25.48 -7.69
CA GLY A 115 9.52 -26.00 -6.50
C GLY A 115 8.59 -26.38 -5.33
N GLY A 116 9.19 -26.61 -4.16
CA GLY A 116 8.46 -26.85 -2.91
C GLY A 116 7.49 -28.05 -2.94
N GLY A 117 6.26 -27.82 -2.46
CA GLY A 117 5.21 -28.85 -2.38
C GLY A 117 4.37 -29.00 -3.64
N ALA A 118 4.51 -28.15 -4.66
CA ALA A 118 3.63 -28.13 -5.84
C ALA A 118 3.52 -29.46 -6.58
N PRO A 119 4.61 -30.21 -6.85
CA PRO A 119 4.51 -31.52 -7.49
C PRO A 119 3.73 -32.54 -6.65
N LYS A 120 3.92 -32.54 -5.31
CA LYS A 120 3.20 -33.43 -4.40
C LYS A 120 1.71 -33.14 -4.39
N ILE A 121 1.34 -31.86 -4.32
CA ILE A 121 -0.05 -31.40 -4.34
C ILE A 121 -0.71 -31.78 -5.67
N ALA A 122 -0.03 -31.57 -6.80
CA ALA A 122 -0.56 -31.91 -8.12
C ALA A 122 -0.82 -33.42 -8.26
N ARG A 123 0.09 -34.28 -7.78
CA ARG A 123 -0.08 -35.74 -7.76
C ARG A 123 -1.27 -36.17 -6.89
N LEU A 124 -1.37 -35.64 -5.69
CA LEU A 124 -2.49 -35.96 -4.78
C LEU A 124 -3.83 -35.48 -5.37
N PHE A 125 -3.87 -34.29 -5.95
CA PHE A 125 -5.09 -33.74 -6.56
C PHE A 125 -5.55 -34.57 -7.76
N LEU A 126 -4.66 -34.87 -8.71
CA LEU A 126 -5.01 -35.67 -9.88
C LEU A 126 -5.35 -37.10 -9.52
N GLY A 127 -4.60 -37.72 -8.61
CA GLY A 127 -4.94 -39.05 -8.09
C GLY A 127 -6.31 -39.09 -7.42
N TRP A 128 -6.63 -38.09 -6.58
CA TRP A 128 -7.96 -37.96 -6.00
C TRP A 128 -9.04 -37.72 -7.05
N LYS A 129 -8.79 -36.90 -8.07
CA LYS A 129 -9.76 -36.66 -9.18
C LYS A 129 -10.03 -37.91 -9.96
N LEU A 130 -8.98 -38.64 -10.33
CA LEU A 130 -9.11 -39.94 -11.04
C LEU A 130 -9.90 -40.92 -10.17
N PHE A 131 -9.47 -41.22 -8.97
CA PHE A 131 -10.11 -42.14 -8.04
C PHE A 131 -11.60 -41.79 -7.80
N SER A 132 -11.88 -40.55 -7.48
CA SER A 132 -13.23 -40.10 -7.18
C SER A 132 -14.14 -40.07 -8.43
N PHE A 133 -13.57 -39.86 -9.63
CA PHE A 133 -14.33 -39.95 -10.88
C PHE A 133 -14.62 -41.39 -11.24
N SER A 134 -13.64 -42.31 -11.17
CA SER A 134 -13.79 -43.73 -11.40
C SER A 134 -14.91 -44.33 -10.55
N ILE A 135 -14.91 -44.05 -9.22
CA ILE A 135 -15.98 -44.51 -8.34
C ILE A 135 -17.37 -44.10 -8.85
N ARG A 136 -17.51 -42.83 -9.22
CA ARG A 136 -18.81 -42.32 -9.72
C ARG A 136 -19.17 -42.79 -11.12
N PHE A 137 -18.17 -43.08 -11.92
CA PHE A 137 -18.38 -43.58 -13.27
C PHE A 137 -18.89 -45.01 -13.21
N PHE A 138 -18.23 -45.90 -12.44
CA PHE A 138 -18.59 -47.31 -12.33
C PHE A 138 -19.73 -47.59 -11.35
N PHE A 139 -19.94 -46.74 -10.33
CA PHE A 139 -20.97 -46.91 -9.29
C PHE A 139 -21.98 -45.76 -9.27
N PRO A 140 -23.02 -45.77 -10.12
CA PRO A 140 -23.99 -44.67 -10.26
C PRO A 140 -24.68 -44.27 -8.95
N LYS A 141 -24.87 -45.19 -8.02
CA LYS A 141 -25.52 -44.93 -6.71
C LYS A 141 -24.75 -43.89 -5.88
N THR A 142 -23.43 -43.74 -6.05
CA THR A 142 -22.58 -42.80 -5.33
C THR A 142 -22.73 -41.35 -5.82
N ARG A 143 -23.21 -41.13 -7.06
CA ARG A 143 -23.28 -39.82 -7.73
C ARG A 143 -24.15 -38.82 -6.97
N GLN A 144 -25.31 -39.28 -6.47
CA GLN A 144 -26.24 -38.40 -5.75
C GLN A 144 -25.66 -37.94 -4.40
N ALA A 145 -25.05 -38.85 -3.64
CA ALA A 145 -24.39 -38.52 -2.39
C ALA A 145 -23.23 -37.55 -2.62
N TRP A 146 -22.39 -37.85 -3.63
CA TRP A 146 -21.28 -36.97 -4.02
C TRP A 146 -21.76 -35.57 -4.42
N ARG A 147 -22.79 -35.47 -5.24
CA ARG A 147 -23.38 -34.19 -5.67
C ARG A 147 -23.84 -33.38 -4.48
N ARG A 148 -24.51 -34.00 -3.51
CA ARG A 148 -24.97 -33.36 -2.30
C ARG A 148 -23.80 -32.82 -1.49
N VAL A 149 -22.81 -33.67 -1.18
CA VAL A 149 -21.63 -33.26 -0.41
C VAL A 149 -20.87 -32.17 -1.13
N SER A 150 -20.58 -32.30 -2.42
CA SER A 150 -19.85 -31.29 -3.20
C SER A 150 -20.57 -29.95 -3.25
N LEU A 151 -21.89 -29.94 -3.37
CA LEU A 151 -22.68 -28.70 -3.40
C LEU A 151 -22.63 -27.98 -2.06
N TYR A 152 -22.85 -28.68 -0.96
CA TYR A 152 -22.79 -28.07 0.38
C TYR A 152 -21.37 -27.61 0.72
N PHE A 153 -20.37 -28.43 0.39
CA PHE A 153 -18.97 -28.07 0.61
C PHE A 153 -18.57 -26.81 -0.19
N ALA A 154 -18.87 -26.80 -1.50
CA ALA A 154 -18.57 -25.63 -2.33
C ALA A 154 -19.28 -24.37 -1.83
N TRP A 155 -20.54 -24.50 -1.42
CA TRP A 155 -21.30 -23.39 -0.87
C TRP A 155 -20.72 -22.92 0.46
N ALA A 156 -20.35 -23.86 1.35
CA ALA A 156 -19.71 -23.52 2.63
C ALA A 156 -18.40 -22.78 2.45
N VAL A 157 -17.53 -23.29 1.60
CA VAL A 157 -16.24 -22.64 1.28
C VAL A 157 -16.48 -21.26 0.69
N TYR A 158 -17.45 -21.13 -0.22
CA TYR A 158 -17.73 -19.86 -0.88
C TYR A 158 -18.26 -18.80 0.08
N VAL A 159 -19.21 -19.16 0.94
CA VAL A 159 -19.75 -18.26 1.97
C VAL A 159 -18.67 -17.89 2.98
N PHE A 160 -17.87 -18.86 3.41
CA PHE A 160 -16.77 -18.62 4.35
C PHE A 160 -15.75 -17.64 3.78
N LEU A 161 -15.28 -17.86 2.56
CA LEU A 161 -14.33 -16.95 1.90
C LEU A 161 -14.93 -15.56 1.70
N PHE A 162 -16.20 -15.48 1.30
CA PHE A 162 -16.90 -14.20 1.16
C PHE A 162 -16.94 -13.43 2.49
N LEU A 163 -17.29 -14.09 3.58
CA LEU A 163 -17.32 -13.45 4.91
C LEU A 163 -15.91 -13.07 5.40
N CYS A 164 -14.89 -13.89 5.11
CA CYS A 164 -13.50 -13.54 5.41
C CYS A 164 -13.03 -12.30 4.64
N ILE A 165 -13.36 -12.20 3.35
CA ILE A 165 -13.03 -11.02 2.52
C ILE A 165 -13.74 -9.79 3.06
N THR A 166 -15.01 -9.92 3.47
CA THR A 166 -15.80 -8.83 4.07
C THR A 166 -15.21 -8.35 5.39
N ALA A 167 -14.82 -9.28 6.28
CA ALA A 167 -14.15 -8.96 7.53
C ALA A 167 -12.77 -8.31 7.30
N GLY A 168 -12.01 -8.82 6.34
CA GLY A 168 -10.75 -8.22 5.92
C GLY A 168 -10.92 -6.79 5.39
N GLU A 169 -12.00 -6.52 4.66
CA GLU A 169 -12.29 -5.16 4.17
C GLU A 169 -12.63 -4.19 5.29
N TYR A 170 -13.34 -4.64 6.31
CA TYR A 170 -13.59 -3.83 7.51
C TYR A 170 -12.28 -3.48 8.25
N ILE A 171 -11.38 -4.46 8.42
CA ILE A 171 -10.06 -4.25 9.02
C ILE A 171 -9.24 -3.26 8.17
N PHE A 172 -9.24 -3.45 6.86
CA PHE A 172 -8.52 -2.59 5.92
C PHE A 172 -9.02 -1.13 5.95
N TRP A 173 -10.33 -0.95 6.06
CA TRP A 173 -10.93 0.37 6.25
C TRP A 173 -10.48 1.04 7.55
N GLY A 174 -10.46 0.30 8.65
CA GLY A 174 -9.97 0.81 9.93
C GLY A 174 -8.49 1.19 9.93
N GLU A 175 -7.70 0.56 9.06
CA GLU A 175 -6.26 0.81 8.92
C GLU A 175 -5.97 2.01 8.00
N PHE A 176 -6.62 2.06 6.84
CA PHE A 176 -6.28 2.96 5.75
C PHE A 176 -7.35 4.02 5.45
N GLY A 177 -8.56 3.92 6.01
CA GLY A 177 -9.68 4.80 5.72
C GLY A 177 -10.18 4.75 4.27
N VAL A 178 -9.84 3.70 3.55
CA VAL A 178 -10.24 3.43 2.15
C VAL A 178 -10.65 1.98 1.97
N ARG A 179 -11.45 1.69 0.95
CA ARG A 179 -11.77 0.31 0.57
C ARG A 179 -10.56 -0.36 -0.09
N TYR A 180 -10.64 -1.67 -0.39
CA TYR A 180 -9.55 -2.39 -1.04
C TYR A 180 -9.05 -1.66 -2.27
N ASN A 181 -7.74 -1.54 -2.38
CA ASN A 181 -7.05 -0.87 -3.47
C ASN A 181 -5.70 -1.57 -3.73
N PHE A 182 -4.76 -0.90 -4.39
CA PHE A 182 -3.43 -1.42 -4.69
C PHE A 182 -2.63 -1.86 -3.44
N ILE A 183 -2.88 -1.28 -2.27
CA ILE A 183 -2.25 -1.71 -1.00
C ILE A 183 -2.65 -3.15 -0.68
N ALA A 184 -3.92 -3.51 -0.91
CA ALA A 184 -4.38 -4.87 -0.72
C ALA A 184 -3.75 -5.84 -1.74
N VAL A 185 -3.39 -5.36 -2.94
CA VAL A 185 -2.64 -6.13 -3.94
C VAL A 185 -1.19 -6.34 -3.49
N ASP A 186 -0.53 -5.31 -2.95
CA ASP A 186 0.82 -5.41 -2.37
C ASP A 186 0.88 -6.46 -1.26
N TYR A 187 -0.18 -6.59 -0.48
CA TYR A 187 -0.30 -7.59 0.58
C TYR A 187 -0.28 -9.04 0.08
N LEU A 188 -0.60 -9.29 -1.18
CA LEU A 188 -0.42 -10.63 -1.78
C LEU A 188 1.05 -10.93 -2.09
N VAL A 189 1.86 -9.91 -2.33
CA VAL A 189 3.30 -10.07 -2.62
C VAL A 189 4.08 -10.36 -1.33
N TYR A 190 3.80 -9.61 -0.26
CA TYR A 190 4.45 -9.74 1.04
C TYR A 190 3.60 -10.53 2.03
N THR A 191 3.14 -11.70 1.61
CA THR A 191 2.18 -12.53 2.36
C THR A 191 2.67 -12.90 3.75
N HIS A 192 3.98 -13.13 3.94
CA HIS A 192 4.54 -13.53 5.24
C HIS A 192 4.43 -12.40 6.28
N GLU A 193 4.86 -11.20 5.91
CA GLU A 193 4.83 -10.02 6.78
C GLU A 193 3.39 -9.61 7.09
N VAL A 194 2.52 -9.68 6.09
CA VAL A 194 1.09 -9.34 6.24
C VAL A 194 0.37 -10.33 7.15
N ILE A 195 0.57 -11.64 6.94
CA ILE A 195 -0.03 -12.66 7.82
C ILE A 195 0.52 -12.50 9.24
N GLY A 196 1.82 -12.29 9.40
CA GLY A 196 2.44 -12.05 10.70
C GLY A 196 1.83 -10.83 11.40
N ASN A 197 1.73 -9.69 10.70
CA ASN A 197 1.10 -8.49 11.24
C ASN A 197 -0.36 -8.72 11.66
N ILE A 198 -1.15 -9.42 10.83
CA ILE A 198 -2.54 -9.75 11.15
C ILE A 198 -2.60 -10.65 12.40
N MET A 199 -1.74 -11.66 12.51
CA MET A 199 -1.70 -12.56 13.65
C MET A 199 -1.27 -11.86 14.96
N GLU A 200 -0.36 -10.90 14.88
CA GLU A 200 0.11 -10.12 16.02
C GLU A 200 -0.86 -8.99 16.43
N SER A 201 -1.61 -8.44 15.47
CA SER A 201 -2.48 -7.27 15.69
C SER A 201 -3.93 -7.62 16.01
N TYR A 202 -4.41 -8.81 15.64
CA TYR A 202 -5.83 -9.17 15.74
C TYR A 202 -6.03 -10.54 16.38
N ALA A 203 -7.16 -10.70 17.07
CA ALA A 203 -7.57 -11.97 17.67
C ALA A 203 -8.13 -12.94 16.60
N ILE A 204 -7.25 -13.51 15.78
CA ILE A 204 -7.60 -14.30 14.58
C ILE A 204 -8.44 -15.54 14.92
N VAL A 205 -8.13 -16.24 16.02
CA VAL A 205 -8.86 -17.47 16.41
C VAL A 205 -10.34 -17.20 16.67
N PRO A 206 -10.74 -16.21 17.50
CA PRO A 206 -12.14 -15.81 17.63
C PRO A 206 -12.76 -15.33 16.31
N MET A 207 -12.05 -14.60 15.47
CA MET A 207 -12.56 -14.11 14.18
C MET A 207 -12.90 -15.26 13.22
N ILE A 208 -11.98 -16.21 13.04
CA ILE A 208 -12.21 -17.41 12.22
C ILE A 208 -13.36 -18.22 12.82
N GLY A 209 -13.38 -18.43 14.14
CA GLY A 209 -14.46 -19.15 14.84
C GLY A 209 -15.83 -18.51 14.60
N THR A 210 -15.94 -17.20 14.73
CA THR A 210 -17.18 -16.46 14.46
C THR A 210 -17.59 -16.58 12.99
N THR A 211 -16.66 -16.45 12.07
CA THR A 211 -16.92 -16.59 10.62
C THR A 211 -17.41 -18.00 10.27
N LEU A 212 -16.83 -19.04 10.89
CA LEU A 212 -17.28 -20.44 10.71
C LEU A 212 -18.69 -20.64 11.27
N LEU A 213 -19.00 -20.08 12.45
CA LEU A 213 -20.33 -20.15 13.05
C LEU A 213 -21.39 -19.44 12.18
N LEU A 214 -21.08 -18.25 11.67
CA LEU A 214 -21.94 -17.52 10.74
C LEU A 214 -22.17 -18.31 9.45
N THR A 215 -21.09 -18.88 8.89
CA THR A 215 -21.17 -19.75 7.70
C THR A 215 -22.11 -20.95 7.96
N ALA A 216 -21.92 -21.65 9.06
CA ALA A 216 -22.75 -22.77 9.45
C ALA A 216 -24.23 -22.37 9.64
N GLY A 217 -24.46 -21.22 10.29
CA GLY A 217 -25.82 -20.66 10.48
C GLY A 217 -26.51 -20.34 9.13
N ILE A 218 -25.79 -19.68 8.21
CA ILE A 218 -26.30 -19.36 6.86
C ILE A 218 -26.66 -20.64 6.11
N ILE A 219 -25.77 -21.66 6.13
CA ILE A 219 -26.02 -22.93 5.48
C ILE A 219 -27.21 -23.66 6.11
N PHE A 220 -27.30 -23.65 7.42
CA PHE A 220 -28.43 -24.26 8.16
C PHE A 220 -29.75 -23.63 7.76
N LEU A 221 -29.85 -22.30 7.79
CA LEU A 221 -31.06 -21.55 7.39
C LEU A 221 -31.45 -21.81 5.93
N GLN A 222 -30.48 -22.01 5.06
CA GLN A 222 -30.71 -22.27 3.66
C GLN A 222 -30.93 -23.76 3.33
N SER A 223 -30.52 -24.67 4.22
CA SER A 223 -30.53 -26.12 3.98
C SER A 223 -31.88 -26.72 3.62
N ARG A 224 -32.96 -26.24 4.26
CA ARG A 224 -34.34 -26.70 3.99
C ARG A 224 -34.74 -26.57 2.52
N HIS A 225 -34.22 -25.56 1.82
CA HIS A 225 -34.54 -25.29 0.43
C HIS A 225 -33.63 -26.04 -0.54
N TYR A 226 -32.43 -26.47 -0.13
CA TYR A 226 -31.53 -27.28 -0.95
C TYR A 226 -31.99 -28.73 -1.10
N ARG A 227 -32.63 -29.29 -0.07
CA ARG A 227 -33.06 -30.70 -0.06
C ARG A 227 -34.00 -31.05 -1.21
N MET A 228 -34.79 -30.10 -1.68
CA MET A 228 -35.79 -30.38 -2.74
C MET A 228 -35.23 -30.37 -4.19
N ASN A 229 -34.03 -29.82 -4.41
CA ASN A 229 -33.56 -29.51 -5.76
C ASN A 229 -32.26 -30.22 -6.17
N ILE A 230 -31.62 -31.00 -5.28
CA ILE A 230 -30.32 -31.66 -5.56
C ILE A 230 -30.49 -32.80 -6.60
N THR A 231 -31.69 -33.31 -6.77
CA THR A 231 -31.97 -34.47 -7.62
C THR A 231 -32.35 -34.14 -9.07
N ARG A 232 -32.58 -32.86 -9.40
CA ARG A 232 -33.03 -32.45 -10.72
C ARG A 232 -31.86 -32.03 -11.62
N LEU A 233 -31.81 -32.65 -12.79
CA LEU A 233 -30.80 -32.43 -13.83
C LEU A 233 -31.36 -31.54 -14.94
N TYR A 234 -30.47 -30.80 -15.60
CA TYR A 234 -30.82 -29.97 -16.74
C TYR A 234 -30.74 -30.71 -18.06
N GLY A 235 -31.72 -30.51 -18.92
CA GLY A 235 -31.57 -30.77 -20.34
C GLY A 235 -30.68 -29.70 -20.99
N ALA A 236 -29.98 -30.06 -22.06
CA ALA A 236 -29.07 -29.16 -22.78
C ALA A 236 -29.71 -27.82 -23.18
N LYS A 237 -30.97 -27.82 -23.59
CA LYS A 237 -31.72 -26.58 -23.94
C LYS A 237 -31.84 -25.62 -22.78
N LEU A 238 -32.17 -26.10 -21.58
CA LEU A 238 -32.31 -25.23 -20.39
C LEU A 238 -30.97 -24.70 -19.95
N LEU A 239 -29.89 -25.47 -20.10
CA LEU A 239 -28.52 -25.06 -19.84
C LEU A 239 -28.09 -23.92 -20.76
N ILE A 240 -28.33 -24.04 -22.07
CA ILE A 240 -28.01 -23.00 -23.06
C ILE A 240 -28.75 -21.68 -22.73
N VAL A 241 -30.06 -21.77 -22.48
CA VAL A 241 -30.87 -20.61 -22.09
C VAL A 241 -30.33 -19.95 -20.82
N HIS A 242 -29.96 -20.77 -19.82
CA HIS A 242 -29.41 -20.26 -18.59
C HIS A 242 -28.09 -19.53 -18.82
N LEU A 243 -27.15 -20.13 -19.54
CA LEU A 243 -25.85 -19.52 -19.85
C LEU A 243 -26.00 -18.25 -20.70
N SER A 244 -26.94 -18.22 -21.64
CA SER A 244 -27.22 -17.04 -22.45
C SER A 244 -27.77 -15.90 -21.59
N LEU A 245 -28.74 -16.19 -20.71
CA LEU A 245 -29.28 -15.20 -19.77
C LEU A 245 -28.19 -14.70 -18.82
N TYR A 246 -27.39 -15.60 -18.28
CA TYR A 246 -26.27 -15.20 -17.41
C TYR A 246 -25.27 -14.31 -18.15
N ALA A 247 -24.92 -14.62 -19.38
CA ALA A 247 -24.02 -13.77 -20.17
C ALA A 247 -24.57 -12.35 -20.34
N VAL A 248 -25.90 -12.21 -20.59
CA VAL A 248 -26.57 -10.90 -20.66
C VAL A 248 -26.48 -10.16 -19.32
N PHE A 249 -26.79 -10.83 -18.21
CA PHE A 249 -26.71 -10.24 -16.89
C PHE A 249 -25.26 -9.88 -16.51
N ALA A 250 -24.28 -10.73 -16.83
CA ALA A 250 -22.85 -10.46 -16.56
C ALA A 250 -22.35 -9.26 -17.38
N THR A 251 -22.80 -9.14 -18.64
CA THR A 251 -22.49 -7.97 -19.49
C THR A 251 -23.11 -6.70 -18.89
N GLY A 252 -24.36 -6.75 -18.47
CA GLY A 252 -25.03 -5.63 -17.79
C GLY A 252 -24.32 -5.26 -16.47
N ALA A 253 -23.94 -6.26 -15.69
CA ALA A 253 -23.18 -6.09 -14.44
C ALA A 253 -21.82 -5.39 -14.68
N TYR A 254 -21.11 -5.79 -15.72
CA TYR A 254 -19.86 -5.14 -16.12
C TYR A 254 -20.06 -3.63 -16.41
N PHE A 255 -21.08 -3.27 -17.18
CA PHE A 255 -21.38 -1.85 -17.46
C PHE A 255 -21.84 -1.09 -16.21
N ILE A 256 -22.60 -1.72 -15.32
CA ILE A 256 -22.95 -1.12 -14.02
C ILE A 256 -21.71 -0.81 -13.22
N LEU A 257 -20.80 -1.79 -13.06
CA LEU A 257 -19.55 -1.60 -12.32
C LEU A 257 -18.64 -0.55 -12.96
N TRP A 258 -18.53 -0.55 -14.27
CA TRP A 258 -17.81 0.49 -15.00
C TRP A 258 -18.41 1.87 -14.74
N GLY A 259 -19.73 2.01 -14.85
CA GLY A 259 -20.43 3.27 -14.60
C GLY A 259 -20.28 3.75 -13.16
N THR A 260 -20.47 2.88 -12.17
CA THR A 260 -20.33 3.25 -10.75
C THR A 260 -18.90 3.60 -10.37
N HIS A 261 -17.89 2.92 -10.94
CA HIS A 261 -16.48 3.21 -10.68
C HIS A 261 -16.03 4.57 -11.26
N THR A 262 -16.64 5.02 -12.37
CA THR A 262 -16.32 6.33 -12.97
C THR A 262 -16.98 7.52 -12.27
N LEU A 263 -18.01 7.28 -11.47
CA LEU A 263 -18.64 8.30 -10.65
C LEU A 263 -17.70 8.71 -9.51
N GLN A 264 -17.57 10.02 -9.31
CA GLN A 264 -16.78 10.57 -8.22
C GLN A 264 -17.59 11.67 -7.52
N SER A 265 -17.39 11.76 -6.22
CA SER A 265 -17.86 12.84 -5.37
C SER A 265 -16.71 13.78 -5.04
N ASP A 266 -17.02 15.00 -4.66
CA ASP A 266 -16.02 15.93 -4.10
C ASP A 266 -15.55 15.47 -2.71
N ASN A 267 -16.35 14.65 -2.04
CA ASN A 267 -16.00 13.97 -0.80
C ASN A 267 -15.46 12.56 -1.12
N GLN A 268 -14.17 12.33 -0.84
CA GLN A 268 -13.50 11.05 -1.13
C GLN A 268 -14.11 9.88 -0.35
N TYR A 269 -14.57 10.09 0.88
CA TYR A 269 -15.24 9.04 1.66
C TYR A 269 -16.55 8.59 0.99
N VAL A 270 -17.31 9.52 0.42
CA VAL A 270 -18.51 9.20 -0.37
C VAL A 270 -18.12 8.36 -1.58
N THR A 271 -17.10 8.77 -2.33
CA THR A 271 -16.59 8.00 -3.48
C THR A 271 -16.19 6.58 -3.10
N GLN A 272 -15.46 6.40 -2.01
CA GLN A 272 -15.07 5.09 -1.51
C GLN A 272 -16.28 4.22 -1.12
N LEU A 273 -17.27 4.83 -0.49
CA LEU A 273 -18.48 4.13 -0.05
C LEU A 273 -19.47 3.85 -1.21
N GLU A 274 -19.44 4.57 -2.32
CA GLU A 274 -20.18 4.30 -3.55
C GLU A 274 -19.65 3.07 -4.29
N GLN A 275 -18.36 2.80 -4.20
CA GLN A 275 -17.67 1.71 -4.89
C GLN A 275 -17.88 0.37 -4.20
N ASN A 276 -17.36 -0.71 -4.79
CA ASN A 276 -17.34 -2.06 -4.22
C ASN A 276 -15.89 -2.54 -4.07
N GLY A 277 -15.43 -2.82 -2.85
CA GLY A 277 -14.04 -3.13 -2.57
C GLY A 277 -13.49 -4.35 -3.30
N ALA A 278 -14.30 -5.36 -3.57
CA ALA A 278 -13.86 -6.50 -4.37
C ALA A 278 -13.65 -6.11 -5.84
N CYS A 279 -14.48 -5.20 -6.38
CA CYS A 279 -14.30 -4.63 -7.72
C CYS A 279 -13.01 -3.80 -7.78
N ASP A 280 -12.81 -2.93 -6.80
CA ASP A 280 -11.64 -2.05 -6.73
C ASP A 280 -10.34 -2.85 -6.60
N PHE A 281 -10.37 -3.96 -5.84
CA PHE A 281 -9.26 -4.90 -5.76
C PHE A 281 -8.92 -5.52 -7.12
N VAL A 282 -9.93 -5.99 -7.87
CA VAL A 282 -9.72 -6.58 -9.22
C VAL A 282 -9.15 -5.54 -10.19
N ILE A 283 -9.67 -4.31 -10.16
CA ILE A 283 -9.16 -3.22 -10.99
C ILE A 283 -7.71 -2.88 -10.62
N ALA A 284 -7.40 -2.77 -9.33
CA ALA A 284 -6.04 -2.53 -8.84
C ALA A 284 -5.08 -3.66 -9.24
N PHE A 285 -5.51 -4.91 -9.14
CA PHE A 285 -4.72 -6.08 -9.53
C PHE A 285 -4.41 -6.11 -11.03
N GLN A 286 -5.38 -5.76 -11.88
CA GLN A 286 -5.18 -5.66 -13.33
C GLN A 286 -4.38 -4.43 -13.74
N GLY A 287 -4.54 -3.32 -13.01
CA GLY A 287 -3.89 -2.03 -13.28
C GLY A 287 -2.46 -1.89 -12.75
N ASN A 288 -1.78 -2.98 -12.38
CA ASN A 288 -0.49 -3.00 -11.66
C ASN A 288 0.70 -2.35 -12.41
N LYS A 289 0.48 -1.71 -13.57
CA LYS A 289 1.47 -0.90 -14.29
C LYS A 289 0.84 0.41 -14.75
N LEU A 290 0.89 1.40 -13.87
CA LEU A 290 0.42 2.74 -14.20
C LEU A 290 1.52 3.50 -14.95
N GLU A 291 1.49 3.45 -16.28
CA GLU A 291 2.43 4.16 -17.14
C GLU A 291 1.98 5.61 -17.31
N TYR A 292 2.84 6.55 -16.93
CA TYR A 292 2.51 7.99 -16.96
C TYR A 292 2.10 8.47 -18.37
N ASP A 293 2.86 8.07 -19.40
CA ASP A 293 2.64 8.46 -20.79
C ASP A 293 1.31 8.00 -21.37
N LYS A 294 0.74 6.92 -20.86
CA LYS A 294 -0.57 6.40 -21.31
C LYS A 294 -1.74 7.06 -20.59
N PHE A 295 -1.60 7.32 -19.30
CA PHE A 295 -2.75 7.64 -18.44
C PHE A 295 -2.83 9.11 -18.05
N TYR A 296 -1.74 9.87 -18.05
CA TYR A 296 -1.74 11.27 -17.59
C TYR A 296 -1.72 12.28 -18.74
N ALA A 297 -2.11 13.52 -18.44
CA ALA A 297 -2.02 14.62 -19.37
C ALA A 297 -0.55 15.02 -19.57
N MET A 298 -0.12 15.11 -20.84
CA MET A 298 1.27 15.32 -21.23
C MET A 298 1.48 16.69 -21.87
N LEU A 299 2.65 17.27 -21.63
CA LEU A 299 3.19 18.37 -22.41
C LEU A 299 3.96 17.83 -23.64
N PRO A 300 4.13 18.63 -24.70
CA PRO A 300 5.10 18.34 -25.74
C PRO A 300 6.49 18.11 -25.14
N GLN A 301 7.18 17.04 -25.54
CA GLN A 301 8.42 16.62 -24.88
C GLN A 301 9.48 17.71 -24.79
N LYS A 302 9.70 18.50 -25.87
CA LYS A 302 10.68 19.60 -25.87
C LYS A 302 10.33 20.68 -24.84
N GLU A 303 9.04 20.98 -24.72
CA GLU A 303 8.54 21.95 -23.74
C GLU A 303 8.68 21.43 -22.31
N CYS A 304 8.30 20.18 -22.06
CA CYS A 304 8.47 19.51 -20.78
C CYS A 304 9.92 19.59 -20.29
N VAL A 305 10.89 19.18 -21.12
CA VAL A 305 12.32 19.19 -20.77
C VAL A 305 12.81 20.60 -20.48
N ARG A 306 12.43 21.59 -21.32
CA ARG A 306 12.81 22.99 -21.12
C ARG A 306 12.29 23.55 -19.80
N LEU A 307 11.00 23.38 -19.54
CA LEU A 307 10.33 23.88 -18.35
C LEU A 307 10.88 23.21 -17.09
N TYR A 308 11.01 21.88 -17.10
CA TYR A 308 11.58 21.14 -15.99
C TYR A 308 12.99 21.62 -15.62
N ARG A 309 13.90 21.76 -16.62
CA ARG A 309 15.26 22.25 -16.38
C ARG A 309 15.27 23.63 -15.75
N GLN A 310 14.44 24.54 -16.30
CA GLN A 310 14.29 25.90 -15.76
C GLN A 310 13.82 25.87 -14.31
N LEU A 311 12.76 25.10 -13.99
CA LEU A 311 12.17 25.02 -12.66
C LEU A 311 13.09 24.32 -11.65
N SER A 312 13.89 23.35 -12.07
CA SER A 312 14.81 22.58 -11.22
C SER A 312 16.22 23.16 -11.12
N GLY A 313 16.53 24.21 -11.90
CA GLY A 313 17.84 24.83 -11.94
C GLY A 313 18.92 23.91 -12.55
N LEU A 314 18.55 23.06 -13.51
CA LEU A 314 19.45 22.13 -14.19
C LEU A 314 20.02 22.75 -15.47
N ASP A 315 21.29 22.47 -15.75
CA ASP A 315 21.98 22.86 -16.97
C ASP A 315 21.57 22.02 -18.21
N SER A 316 22.27 22.22 -19.33
CA SER A 316 22.07 21.48 -20.59
C SER A 316 22.26 19.97 -20.40
N ASP A 317 23.14 19.57 -19.49
CA ASP A 317 23.48 18.17 -19.24
C ASP A 317 22.55 17.53 -18.20
N GLY A 318 21.53 18.27 -17.73
CA GLY A 318 20.58 17.82 -16.72
C GLY A 318 21.20 17.73 -15.31
N ARG A 319 22.18 18.57 -15.02
CA ARG A 319 22.88 18.60 -13.73
C ARG A 319 22.88 20.01 -13.14
N LYS A 320 23.12 20.08 -11.84
CA LYS A 320 23.39 21.33 -11.13
C LYS A 320 24.46 21.11 -10.07
N THR A 321 25.15 22.19 -9.68
CA THR A 321 26.04 22.16 -8.52
C THR A 321 25.24 22.49 -7.27
N VAL A 322 25.39 21.67 -6.24
CA VAL A 322 24.87 21.88 -4.89
C VAL A 322 26.06 22.00 -3.95
N GLY A 323 25.96 22.89 -2.98
CA GLY A 323 27.05 23.21 -2.05
C GLY A 323 28.17 24.01 -2.71
N ASP A 324 29.12 24.42 -1.89
CA ASP A 324 30.33 25.13 -2.27
C ASP A 324 31.56 24.44 -1.67
N SER A 325 32.75 25.01 -1.86
CA SER A 325 34.00 24.43 -1.34
C SER A 325 34.56 25.23 -0.15
N LEU A 326 33.75 26.07 0.49
CA LEU A 326 34.16 26.92 1.58
C LEU A 326 34.21 26.14 2.91
N GLY A 327 35.26 25.45 3.16
CA GLY A 327 35.49 24.76 4.42
C GLY A 327 35.49 23.22 4.28
N ALA A 328 36.69 22.66 4.27
CA ALA A 328 36.94 21.26 3.99
C ALA A 328 36.58 20.28 5.14
N GLN A 329 35.72 20.64 6.08
CA GLN A 329 35.25 19.71 7.08
C GLN A 329 34.22 18.75 6.43
N ARG A 330 34.42 17.47 6.63
CA ARG A 330 33.48 16.40 6.18
C ARG A 330 32.82 15.83 7.42
N PRO A 331 31.78 16.47 7.98
CA PRO A 331 31.10 15.94 9.15
C PRO A 331 30.34 14.70 8.80
N ASN A 332 30.21 13.77 9.75
CA ASN A 332 29.35 12.62 9.59
C ASN A 332 27.89 13.08 9.47
N ILE A 333 27.08 12.29 8.77
CA ILE A 333 25.66 12.58 8.54
C ILE A 333 24.84 11.37 8.99
N VAL A 334 23.94 11.58 9.94
CA VAL A 334 22.98 10.56 10.42
C VAL A 334 21.58 11.04 10.11
N LEU A 335 20.93 10.39 9.15
CA LEU A 335 19.57 10.66 8.73
C LEU A 335 18.65 9.62 9.38
N ILE A 336 17.91 9.98 10.42
CA ILE A 336 16.94 9.15 11.09
C ILE A 336 15.59 9.36 10.41
N THR A 337 15.16 8.37 9.64
CA THR A 337 13.84 8.33 9.01
C THR A 337 12.89 7.63 9.95
N VAL A 338 11.92 8.37 10.49
CA VAL A 338 10.99 7.88 11.52
C VAL A 338 9.70 7.40 10.86
N GLU A 339 9.36 6.14 11.06
CA GLU A 339 8.15 5.50 10.56
C GLU A 339 6.89 6.26 10.97
N SER A 340 6.09 6.66 10.00
CA SER A 340 4.73 7.21 10.15
C SER A 340 4.60 8.35 11.18
N LEU A 341 5.60 9.23 11.33
CA LEU A 341 5.58 10.32 12.29
C LEU A 341 4.94 11.57 11.68
N SER A 342 3.64 11.77 11.91
CA SER A 342 2.96 13.02 11.51
C SER A 342 3.38 14.21 12.36
N ALA A 343 3.31 15.43 11.80
CA ALA A 343 3.58 16.65 12.55
C ALA A 343 2.61 16.84 13.72
N ASP A 344 1.35 16.44 13.59
CA ASP A 344 0.30 16.56 14.60
C ASP A 344 0.55 15.74 15.89
N PHE A 345 1.55 14.85 15.92
CA PHE A 345 1.99 14.19 17.15
C PHE A 345 2.90 15.06 18.02
N LEU A 346 3.48 16.14 17.50
CA LEU A 346 4.43 16.98 18.22
C LEU A 346 3.74 18.16 18.89
N THR A 347 4.20 18.52 20.09
CA THR A 347 3.70 19.69 20.84
C THR A 347 3.83 20.98 20.04
N ARG A 348 4.90 21.10 19.25
CA ARG A 348 5.16 22.24 18.36
C ARG A 348 4.02 22.52 17.39
N TYR A 349 3.31 21.49 16.93
CA TYR A 349 2.22 21.58 15.95
C TYR A 349 0.83 21.38 16.60
N GLY A 350 0.73 21.57 17.92
CA GLY A 350 -0.52 21.64 18.65
C GLY A 350 -0.92 20.39 19.44
N ASN A 351 -0.11 19.32 19.43
CA ASN A 351 -0.39 18.15 20.26
C ASN A 351 -0.27 18.47 21.74
N ARG A 352 -1.27 18.04 22.52
CA ARG A 352 -1.33 18.26 23.98
C ARG A 352 -1.08 17.01 24.82
N GLN A 353 -0.85 15.87 24.18
CA GLN A 353 -0.70 14.56 24.85
C GLN A 353 0.72 14.29 25.32
N ASN A 354 1.67 15.19 25.03
CA ASN A 354 3.10 15.05 25.37
C ASN A 354 3.68 13.70 24.87
N LEU A 355 3.47 13.42 23.59
CA LEU A 355 3.93 12.16 22.95
C LEU A 355 5.43 12.20 22.61
N THR A 356 5.98 13.38 22.33
CA THR A 356 7.32 13.55 21.78
C THR A 356 8.23 14.48 22.61
N PRO A 357 8.33 14.28 23.94
CA PRO A 357 9.08 15.21 24.80
C PRO A 357 10.59 15.28 24.49
N GLN A 358 11.19 14.22 23.93
CA GLN A 358 12.61 14.24 23.56
C GLN A 358 12.84 15.01 22.25
N LEU A 359 11.99 14.78 21.24
CA LEU A 359 12.04 15.54 19.99
C LEU A 359 11.72 17.02 20.22
N ASP A 360 10.71 17.35 21.04
CA ASP A 360 10.37 18.73 21.38
C ASP A 360 11.55 19.47 22.05
N ARG A 361 12.30 18.76 22.93
CA ARG A 361 13.53 19.29 23.54
C ARG A 361 14.66 19.46 22.51
N LEU A 362 14.82 18.44 21.63
CA LEU A 362 15.88 18.47 20.61
C LEU A 362 15.66 19.60 19.61
N MET A 363 14.41 19.90 19.26
CA MET A 363 14.03 21.01 18.37
C MET A 363 14.48 22.37 18.88
N GLN A 364 14.56 22.57 20.20
CA GLN A 364 15.03 23.86 20.77
C GLN A 364 16.47 24.17 20.39
N GLY A 365 17.30 23.13 20.18
CA GLY A 365 18.70 23.27 19.76
C GLY A 365 18.96 22.93 18.30
N SER A 366 17.94 22.91 17.47
CA SER A 366 18.00 22.44 16.08
C SER A 366 17.60 23.53 15.08
N LEU A 367 17.98 23.33 13.83
CA LEU A 367 17.35 23.96 12.68
C LEU A 367 16.07 23.17 12.34
N VAL A 368 14.89 23.79 12.48
CA VAL A 368 13.59 23.14 12.34
C VAL A 368 12.87 23.62 11.10
N PHE A 369 12.33 22.69 10.32
CA PHE A 369 11.52 22.96 9.12
C PHE A 369 10.04 22.84 9.48
N ASP A 370 9.35 23.98 9.55
CA ASP A 370 7.96 24.04 10.03
C ASP A 370 6.91 23.70 8.97
N SER A 371 7.26 23.78 7.68
CA SER A 371 6.34 23.56 6.55
C SER A 371 6.93 22.57 5.56
N LEU A 372 7.31 21.40 6.03
CA LEU A 372 7.86 20.32 5.20
C LEU A 372 6.83 19.24 4.96
N TYR A 373 6.69 18.84 3.69
CA TYR A 373 5.68 17.90 3.26
C TYR A 373 6.31 16.62 2.67
N ALA A 374 5.75 15.47 3.05
CA ALA A 374 6.15 14.15 2.57
C ALA A 374 5.81 13.98 1.08
N ALA A 375 6.65 13.25 0.37
CA ALA A 375 6.45 12.96 -1.05
C ALA A 375 5.38 11.89 -1.30
N GLY A 376 4.95 11.17 -0.30
CA GLY A 376 3.93 10.15 -0.41
C GLY A 376 3.39 9.69 0.94
N ASN A 377 2.59 8.66 0.90
CA ASN A 377 1.89 8.10 2.05
C ASN A 377 2.36 6.66 2.42
N ARG A 378 3.57 6.30 2.01
CA ARG A 378 4.20 4.99 2.24
C ARG A 378 5.69 5.14 2.48
N THR A 379 6.26 4.26 3.30
CA THR A 379 7.68 4.23 3.67
C THR A 379 8.60 4.33 2.45
N VAL A 380 8.38 3.49 1.43
CA VAL A 380 9.20 3.50 0.21
C VAL A 380 9.16 4.82 -0.56
N ARG A 381 8.08 5.62 -0.45
CA ARG A 381 8.00 6.95 -1.07
C ARG A 381 8.84 7.98 -0.34
N GLY A 382 8.82 7.94 0.99
CA GLY A 382 9.69 8.77 1.81
C GLY A 382 11.16 8.43 1.62
N LEU A 383 11.51 7.15 1.65
CA LEU A 383 12.86 6.67 1.38
C LEU A 383 13.34 7.05 -0.03
N GLU A 384 12.47 6.90 -1.05
CA GLU A 384 12.75 7.32 -2.43
C GLU A 384 13.05 8.83 -2.51
N ALA A 385 12.21 9.67 -1.89
CA ALA A 385 12.37 11.11 -1.88
C ALA A 385 13.68 11.55 -1.22
N LEU A 386 14.03 10.95 -0.09
CA LEU A 386 15.25 11.24 0.66
C LEU A 386 16.52 10.72 -0.04
N SER A 387 16.42 9.59 -0.75
CA SER A 387 17.58 8.96 -1.38
C SER A 387 17.84 9.45 -2.79
N LEU A 388 16.81 9.81 -3.56
CA LEU A 388 16.93 10.22 -4.97
C LEU A 388 16.72 11.72 -5.18
N CYS A 389 16.08 12.42 -4.23
CA CYS A 389 15.75 13.85 -4.33
C CYS A 389 14.96 14.19 -5.62
N LEU A 390 14.04 13.29 -6.03
CA LEU A 390 13.14 13.42 -7.15
C LEU A 390 11.68 13.50 -6.72
N PRO A 391 10.79 14.18 -7.47
CA PRO A 391 9.36 14.05 -7.28
C PRO A 391 8.92 12.58 -7.38
N PRO A 392 7.87 12.15 -6.68
CA PRO A 392 7.39 10.79 -6.75
C PRO A 392 6.90 10.45 -8.16
N SER A 393 7.18 9.25 -8.64
CA SER A 393 6.68 8.76 -9.93
C SER A 393 5.26 8.21 -9.81
N ALA A 394 4.52 8.16 -10.92
CA ALA A 394 3.21 7.49 -10.96
C ALA A 394 3.36 5.98 -10.70
N GLY A 395 2.34 5.40 -10.09
CA GLY A 395 2.28 3.97 -9.81
C GLY A 395 3.22 3.53 -8.67
N GLU A 396 3.94 2.45 -8.88
CA GLU A 396 4.83 1.86 -7.90
C GLU A 396 6.09 2.71 -7.64
N SER A 397 6.55 2.78 -6.38
CA SER A 397 7.82 3.42 -6.02
C SER A 397 9.00 2.79 -6.77
N ILE A 398 9.99 3.62 -7.12
CA ILE A 398 11.22 3.17 -7.78
C ILE A 398 11.93 2.08 -6.95
N ILE A 399 11.90 2.20 -5.63
CA ILE A 399 12.52 1.23 -4.72
C ILE A 399 11.99 -0.18 -4.95
N LYS A 400 10.67 -0.33 -5.13
CA LYS A 400 10.00 -1.63 -5.30
C LYS A 400 10.21 -2.25 -6.68
N ARG A 401 10.58 -1.48 -7.69
CA ARG A 401 10.70 -1.96 -9.07
C ARG A 401 11.87 -2.94 -9.22
N LYS A 402 11.74 -3.90 -10.12
CA LYS A 402 12.86 -4.81 -10.48
C LYS A 402 14.04 -4.05 -11.08
N ALA A 403 13.78 -3.03 -11.90
CA ALA A 403 14.79 -2.14 -12.44
C ALA A 403 14.82 -0.86 -11.57
N ASN A 404 15.60 -0.89 -10.48
CA ASN A 404 15.68 0.18 -9.48
C ASN A 404 17.07 0.83 -9.39
N ARG A 405 17.99 0.50 -10.32
CA ARG A 405 19.34 1.08 -10.38
C ARG A 405 19.29 2.45 -11.01
N MET A 406 19.69 3.47 -10.28
CA MET A 406 19.58 4.87 -10.71
C MET A 406 20.91 5.48 -11.18
N GLY A 407 21.89 4.66 -11.51
CA GLY A 407 23.13 5.09 -12.19
C GLY A 407 23.90 6.18 -11.45
N GLY A 408 24.09 6.06 -10.13
CA GLY A 408 24.86 7.01 -9.34
C GLY A 408 24.14 8.33 -8.99
N LEU A 409 22.81 8.40 -9.21
CA LEU A 409 21.97 9.54 -8.86
C LEU A 409 21.77 9.68 -7.37
N SER A 410 21.71 8.58 -6.60
CA SER A 410 21.34 8.60 -5.19
C SER A 410 22.25 9.44 -4.31
N VAL A 411 21.73 9.92 -3.18
CA VAL A 411 22.50 10.62 -2.14
C VAL A 411 23.65 9.74 -1.64
N GLY A 412 23.43 8.44 -1.46
CA GLY A 412 24.49 7.49 -1.09
C GLY A 412 25.62 7.47 -2.10
N SER A 413 25.30 7.37 -3.40
CA SER A 413 26.31 7.42 -4.46
C SER A 413 27.04 8.77 -4.54
N VAL A 414 26.35 9.89 -4.27
CA VAL A 414 26.96 11.23 -4.22
C VAL A 414 27.94 11.32 -3.08
N LEU A 415 27.54 10.92 -1.88
CA LEU A 415 28.39 10.98 -0.68
C LEU A 415 29.56 9.96 -0.74
N SER A 416 29.34 8.77 -1.33
CA SER A 416 30.42 7.80 -1.55
C SER A 416 31.51 8.36 -2.45
N ARG A 417 31.15 9.13 -3.51
CA ARG A 417 32.16 9.84 -4.33
C ARG A 417 32.93 10.93 -3.58
N LEU A 418 32.35 11.45 -2.50
CA LEU A 418 33.01 12.38 -1.58
C LEU A 418 33.83 11.67 -0.48
N GLY A 419 33.93 10.33 -0.52
CA GLY A 419 34.71 9.53 0.42
C GLY A 419 33.97 9.11 1.69
N TYR A 420 32.65 9.27 1.75
CA TYR A 420 31.84 8.76 2.85
C TYR A 420 31.60 7.26 2.73
N ARG A 421 31.51 6.56 3.84
CA ARG A 421 30.81 5.27 3.91
C ARG A 421 29.32 5.52 4.01
N ALA A 422 28.60 5.22 2.95
CA ALA A 422 27.15 5.39 2.92
C ALA A 422 26.47 4.09 3.30
N GLN A 423 25.54 4.13 4.28
CA GLN A 423 24.90 2.98 4.88
C GLN A 423 23.38 3.18 4.95
N PHE A 424 22.62 2.10 4.71
CA PHE A 424 21.21 2.01 5.02
C PHE A 424 21.04 1.02 6.17
N ILE A 425 20.53 1.50 7.31
CA ILE A 425 20.39 0.71 8.53
C ILE A 425 18.90 0.51 8.81
N TYR A 426 18.49 -0.77 8.90
CA TYR A 426 17.09 -1.15 9.07
C TYR A 426 16.94 -2.31 10.05
N GLY A 427 15.97 -2.22 10.96
CA GLY A 427 15.73 -3.26 11.97
C GLY A 427 15.05 -4.52 11.46
N GLY A 428 14.38 -4.46 10.30
CA GLY A 428 13.70 -5.56 9.65
C GLY A 428 14.53 -6.27 8.58
N ASP A 429 13.93 -7.23 7.89
CA ASP A 429 14.53 -7.85 6.72
C ASP A 429 14.43 -6.88 5.51
N SER A 430 15.56 -6.49 4.97
CA SER A 430 15.64 -5.55 3.85
C SER A 430 15.09 -6.09 2.53
N TYR A 431 14.74 -7.38 2.46
CA TYR A 431 13.97 -7.95 1.36
C TYR A 431 12.57 -7.31 1.25
N PHE A 432 11.99 -6.90 2.39
CA PHE A 432 10.71 -6.21 2.40
C PHE A 432 10.78 -4.94 1.55
N ASP A 433 9.75 -4.73 0.71
CA ASP A 433 9.63 -3.60 -0.22
C ASP A 433 10.86 -3.42 -1.14
N ASN A 434 11.66 -4.49 -1.33
CA ASN A 434 12.85 -4.50 -2.18
C ASN A 434 13.94 -3.49 -1.76
N MET A 435 13.92 -3.04 -0.50
CA MET A 435 14.83 -2.02 0.02
C MET A 435 16.29 -2.45 -0.08
N GLY A 436 16.60 -3.70 0.26
CA GLY A 436 17.96 -4.22 0.21
C GLY A 436 18.57 -4.15 -1.19
N ASP A 437 17.81 -4.56 -2.20
CA ASP A 437 18.26 -4.50 -3.60
C ASP A 437 18.47 -3.05 -4.06
N PHE A 438 17.50 -2.16 -3.76
CA PHE A 438 17.62 -0.75 -4.12
C PHE A 438 18.84 -0.09 -3.48
N PHE A 439 18.99 -0.17 -2.16
CA PHE A 439 20.06 0.55 -1.47
C PHE A 439 21.45 0.02 -1.85
N SER A 440 21.62 -1.32 -1.93
CA SER A 440 22.90 -1.93 -2.31
C SER A 440 23.35 -1.54 -3.71
N HIS A 441 22.43 -1.42 -4.68
CA HIS A 441 22.75 -1.02 -6.05
C HIS A 441 22.86 0.51 -6.25
N ASN A 442 22.49 1.30 -5.26
CA ASN A 442 22.52 2.76 -5.33
C ASN A 442 23.51 3.39 -4.35
N GLY A 443 24.60 2.69 -4.03
CA GLY A 443 25.77 3.24 -3.35
C GLY A 443 25.70 3.20 -1.82
N TYR A 444 24.86 2.35 -1.22
CA TYR A 444 24.79 2.12 0.22
C TYR A 444 25.25 0.70 0.57
N GLU A 445 25.90 0.57 1.71
CA GLU A 445 26.03 -0.69 2.42
C GLU A 445 24.75 -0.94 3.22
N VAL A 446 24.17 -2.14 3.10
CA VAL A 446 22.91 -2.48 3.80
C VAL A 446 23.24 -3.20 5.11
N VAL A 447 22.75 -2.65 6.22
CA VAL A 447 22.87 -3.19 7.56
C VAL A 447 21.45 -3.47 8.07
N ASP A 448 20.98 -4.69 7.91
CA ASP A 448 19.61 -5.08 8.25
C ASP A 448 19.54 -6.03 9.44
N ARG A 449 18.36 -6.60 9.71
CA ARG A 449 18.11 -7.56 10.79
C ARG A 449 19.15 -8.69 10.85
N LYS A 450 19.63 -9.17 9.71
CA LYS A 450 20.60 -10.26 9.63
C LYS A 450 21.97 -9.89 10.21
N SER A 451 22.26 -8.60 10.28
CA SER A 451 23.50 -8.05 10.87
C SER A 451 23.43 -7.91 12.40
N ILE A 452 22.27 -8.18 13.02
CA ILE A 452 22.04 -8.06 14.46
C ILE A 452 21.95 -9.47 15.05
N PRO A 453 22.93 -9.93 15.83
CA PRO A 453 22.88 -11.24 16.47
C PRO A 453 21.69 -11.37 17.42
N ASP A 454 21.07 -12.54 17.50
CA ASP A 454 19.87 -12.76 18.33
C ASP A 454 20.09 -12.48 19.83
N ASN A 455 21.29 -12.72 20.33
CA ASN A 455 21.67 -12.39 21.73
C ASN A 455 21.80 -10.89 22.00
N GLN A 456 21.74 -10.05 20.97
CA GLN A 456 21.69 -8.58 21.06
C GLN A 456 20.30 -8.01 20.83
N VAL A 457 19.28 -8.84 20.56
CA VAL A 457 17.90 -8.40 20.35
C VAL A 457 17.22 -8.27 21.70
N THR A 458 16.76 -7.07 22.04
CA THR A 458 15.97 -6.79 23.24
C THR A 458 14.50 -7.13 23.03
N PHE A 459 13.98 -6.79 21.87
CA PHE A 459 12.60 -7.04 21.47
C PHE A 459 12.49 -7.02 19.93
N ALA A 460 11.65 -7.90 19.39
CA ALA A 460 11.31 -7.90 17.98
C ALA A 460 9.83 -8.28 17.79
N ASN A 461 9.26 -7.81 16.71
CA ASN A 461 7.98 -8.23 16.17
C ASN A 461 8.13 -8.61 14.70
N ILE A 462 7.03 -8.78 13.95
CA ILE A 462 7.07 -9.17 12.53
C ILE A 462 7.87 -8.17 11.67
N TRP A 463 7.95 -6.91 12.04
CA TRP A 463 8.65 -5.86 11.29
C TRP A 463 10.15 -5.78 11.56
N GLY A 464 10.62 -6.46 12.60
CA GLY A 464 12.03 -6.49 12.97
C GLY A 464 12.28 -6.16 14.44
N VAL A 465 13.52 -5.77 14.75
CA VAL A 465 13.93 -5.38 16.10
C VAL A 465 13.43 -3.98 16.45
N CYS A 466 13.26 -3.73 17.74
CA CYS A 466 12.82 -2.42 18.23
C CYS A 466 13.85 -1.31 17.98
N ASP A 467 13.41 -0.05 18.03
CA ASP A 467 14.25 1.12 17.70
C ASP A 467 15.50 1.23 18.57
N GLU A 468 15.45 0.85 19.87
CA GLU A 468 16.65 0.82 20.73
C GLU A 468 17.73 -0.12 20.18
N ASP A 469 17.35 -1.24 19.60
CA ASP A 469 18.28 -2.23 19.04
C ASP A 469 18.88 -1.73 17.72
N ILE A 470 18.06 -1.08 16.87
CA ILE A 470 18.54 -0.42 15.64
C ILE A 470 19.58 0.66 15.99
N PHE A 471 19.27 1.52 16.96
CA PHE A 471 20.18 2.59 17.36
C PHE A 471 21.45 2.05 18.03
N ARG A 472 21.37 1.01 18.83
CA ARG A 472 22.55 0.32 19.37
C ARG A 472 23.43 -0.23 18.26
N LYS A 473 22.87 -0.90 17.26
CA LYS A 473 23.60 -1.36 16.08
C LYS A 473 24.24 -0.20 15.33
N SER A 474 23.50 0.89 15.14
CA SER A 474 24.02 2.10 14.48
C SER A 474 25.24 2.66 15.20
N LEU A 475 25.23 2.76 16.53
CA LEU A 475 26.38 3.21 17.32
C LEU A 475 27.61 2.30 17.12
N GLN A 476 27.42 0.99 17.04
CA GLN A 476 28.51 0.03 16.78
C GLN A 476 29.14 0.26 15.39
N VAL A 477 28.29 0.47 14.38
CA VAL A 477 28.71 0.75 13.01
C VAL A 477 29.49 2.06 12.96
N PHE A 478 28.98 3.14 13.56
CA PHE A 478 29.63 4.47 13.58
C PHE A 478 30.95 4.47 14.35
N ASP A 479 31.05 3.70 15.44
CA ASP A 479 32.30 3.52 16.16
C ASP A 479 33.36 2.79 15.30
N ALA A 480 32.94 1.84 14.45
CA ALA A 480 33.84 1.16 13.53
C ALA A 480 34.32 2.08 12.39
N ASP A 481 33.42 2.87 11.80
CA ASP A 481 33.76 3.82 10.75
C ASP A 481 34.69 4.92 11.26
N HIS A 482 34.42 5.47 12.43
CA HIS A 482 35.27 6.44 13.07
C HIS A 482 36.68 5.91 13.30
N ARG A 483 36.81 4.67 13.81
CA ARG A 483 38.13 4.02 13.99
C ARG A 483 38.88 3.80 12.68
N SER A 484 38.14 3.60 11.58
CA SER A 484 38.74 3.45 10.25
C SER A 484 39.12 4.77 9.57
N GLY A 485 38.81 5.92 10.22
CA GLY A 485 39.13 7.25 9.70
C GLY A 485 38.24 7.72 8.55
N HIS A 486 37.12 7.06 8.27
CA HIS A 486 36.21 7.49 7.22
C HIS A 486 35.03 8.27 7.77
N PRO A 487 34.61 9.36 7.14
CA PRO A 487 33.34 9.98 7.44
C PRO A 487 32.21 9.02 7.01
N PHE A 488 31.12 8.97 7.79
CA PHE A 488 29.98 8.11 7.49
C PHE A 488 28.72 8.92 7.16
N PHE A 489 27.92 8.37 6.29
CA PHE A 489 26.53 8.74 6.05
C PHE A 489 25.66 7.55 6.35
N ALA A 490 24.75 7.68 7.28
CA ALA A 490 23.81 6.60 7.60
C ALA A 490 22.38 7.09 7.45
N GLN A 491 21.59 6.38 6.67
CA GLN A 491 20.13 6.51 6.64
C GLN A 491 19.55 5.38 7.47
N ILE A 492 18.99 5.71 8.63
CA ILE A 492 18.40 4.77 9.58
C ILE A 492 16.88 4.79 9.40
N MET A 493 16.25 3.62 9.25
CA MET A 493 14.80 3.49 9.23
C MET A 493 14.31 2.82 10.51
N THR A 494 13.41 3.49 11.26
CA THR A 494 12.79 2.95 12.48
C THR A 494 11.67 1.96 12.17
N THR A 495 11.27 1.14 13.14
CA THR A 495 10.26 0.08 12.97
C THR A 495 9.13 0.13 14.01
N SER A 496 9.40 0.65 15.21
CA SER A 496 8.50 0.45 16.37
C SER A 496 7.17 1.18 16.27
N ASN A 497 7.07 2.24 15.47
CA ASN A 497 5.81 2.97 15.23
C ASN A 497 4.93 2.33 14.15
N HIS A 498 5.22 1.09 13.77
CA HIS A 498 4.36 0.30 12.88
C HIS A 498 3.42 -0.59 13.70
N ARG A 499 2.20 -0.87 13.19
CA ARG A 499 1.30 -1.87 13.78
C ARG A 499 2.00 -3.23 13.84
N PRO A 500 1.94 -3.98 14.94
CA PRO A 500 0.99 -3.93 16.06
C PRO A 500 1.30 -2.93 17.19
N TYR A 501 2.21 -1.97 17.00
CA TYR A 501 2.58 -0.93 17.97
C TYR A 501 3.20 -1.51 19.25
N THR A 502 3.97 -2.56 19.11
CA THR A 502 4.58 -3.26 20.22
C THR A 502 6.06 -2.88 20.38
N TYR A 503 6.50 -2.78 21.62
CA TYR A 503 7.84 -2.37 22.01
C TYR A 503 8.21 -2.99 23.38
N PRO A 504 9.48 -2.91 23.84
CA PRO A 504 9.91 -3.47 25.12
C PRO A 504 9.12 -2.86 26.30
N ALA A 505 8.55 -3.72 27.15
CA ALA A 505 7.81 -3.28 28.32
C ALA A 505 8.67 -2.50 29.31
N GLY A 506 8.06 -1.55 30.04
CA GLY A 506 8.71 -0.78 31.10
C GLY A 506 9.64 0.33 30.63
N ARG A 507 9.71 0.64 29.34
CA ARG A 507 10.56 1.73 28.80
C ARG A 507 9.93 3.10 28.96
N ILE A 508 8.63 3.17 28.80
CA ILE A 508 7.85 4.40 28.91
C ILE A 508 6.63 4.20 29.80
N LYS A 509 6.09 5.29 30.34
CA LYS A 509 4.79 5.27 31.04
C LYS A 509 3.69 5.60 30.04
N VAL A 510 2.69 4.75 29.98
CA VAL A 510 1.49 4.89 29.14
C VAL A 510 0.28 4.73 30.04
N ASP A 511 -0.67 5.65 29.92
CA ASP A 511 -1.96 5.55 30.58
C ASP A 511 -2.94 4.86 29.61
N GLY A 512 -3.41 3.68 29.95
CA GLY A 512 -4.30 2.85 29.12
C GLY A 512 -3.59 1.74 28.37
N ASP A 513 -4.08 1.43 27.14
CA ASP A 513 -3.54 0.38 26.30
C ASP A 513 -2.14 0.74 25.76
N PRO A 514 -1.09 -0.05 26.04
CA PRO A 514 0.25 0.21 25.53
C PRO A 514 0.42 -0.08 24.03
N ASN A 515 -0.50 -0.79 23.40
CA ASN A 515 -0.41 -1.18 21.99
C ASN A 515 -1.18 -0.21 21.08
N THR A 516 -1.06 1.08 21.36
CA THR A 516 -1.62 2.15 20.54
C THR A 516 -0.52 2.85 19.74
N ARG A 517 -0.92 3.53 18.67
CA ARG A 517 0.01 4.33 17.86
C ARG A 517 0.67 5.43 18.68
N GLU A 518 -0.07 6.11 19.52
CA GLU A 518 0.42 7.17 20.40
C GLU A 518 1.50 6.64 21.37
N ALA A 519 1.29 5.46 21.92
CA ALA A 519 2.27 4.80 22.78
C ALA A 519 3.53 4.41 22.01
N ALA A 520 3.40 3.89 20.78
CA ALA A 520 4.53 3.57 19.92
C ALA A 520 5.31 4.81 19.48
N VAL A 521 4.65 5.92 19.14
CA VAL A 521 5.29 7.22 18.89
C VAL A 521 6.09 7.68 20.11
N LYS A 522 5.49 7.58 21.30
CA LYS A 522 6.17 7.93 22.55
C LYS A 522 7.39 7.05 22.84
N TYR A 523 7.32 5.77 22.50
CA TYR A 523 8.47 4.87 22.59
C TYR A 523 9.57 5.22 21.59
N THR A 524 9.24 5.49 20.34
CA THR A 524 10.20 5.90 19.31
C THR A 524 10.88 7.22 19.70
N ASP A 525 10.14 8.19 20.23
CA ASP A 525 10.68 9.44 20.79
C ASP A 525 11.69 9.16 21.92
N TYR A 526 11.34 8.27 22.86
CA TYR A 526 12.23 7.83 23.91
C TYR A 526 13.52 7.19 23.35
N ALA A 527 13.39 6.29 22.37
CA ALA A 527 14.53 5.62 21.76
C ALA A 527 15.47 6.59 21.03
N ILE A 528 14.93 7.57 20.30
CA ILE A 528 15.70 8.65 19.66
C ILE A 528 16.42 9.51 20.73
N GLY A 529 15.71 9.92 21.78
CA GLY A 529 16.30 10.70 22.87
C GLY A 529 17.48 9.98 23.52
N ARG A 530 17.33 8.67 23.75
CA ARG A 530 18.35 7.81 24.31
C ARG A 530 19.56 7.66 23.37
N PHE A 531 19.31 7.42 22.09
CA PHE A 531 20.34 7.33 21.05
C PHE A 531 21.18 8.61 21.00
N ILE A 532 20.58 9.80 20.99
CA ILE A 532 21.30 11.08 21.01
C ILE A 532 22.10 11.24 22.31
N ALA A 533 21.55 10.85 23.45
CA ALA A 533 22.27 10.90 24.74
C ALA A 533 23.50 9.98 24.77
N GLU A 534 23.42 8.80 24.19
CA GLU A 534 24.55 7.86 24.05
C GLU A 534 25.57 8.38 23.02
N ALA A 535 25.11 8.91 21.89
CA ALA A 535 25.96 9.51 20.85
C ALA A 535 26.78 10.67 21.40
N LYS A 536 26.22 11.51 22.29
CA LYS A 536 26.94 12.63 22.93
C LYS A 536 28.22 12.21 23.70
N ARG A 537 28.32 10.94 24.06
CA ARG A 537 29.51 10.41 24.76
C ARG A 537 30.59 9.89 23.80
N LYS A 538 30.32 9.91 22.47
CA LYS A 538 31.21 9.39 21.45
C LYS A 538 32.16 10.45 20.90
N ALA A 539 33.38 10.08 20.58
CA ALA A 539 34.40 11.00 20.05
C ALA A 539 33.96 11.67 18.73
N TRP A 540 33.18 11.00 17.92
CA TRP A 540 32.71 11.48 16.63
C TRP A 540 31.49 12.42 16.73
N PHE A 541 30.86 12.57 17.91
CA PHE A 541 29.60 13.34 18.07
C PHE A 541 29.72 14.80 17.60
N ARG A 542 30.77 15.48 18.00
CA ARG A 542 30.97 16.93 17.70
C ARG A 542 31.07 17.18 16.19
N ASN A 543 31.56 16.21 15.45
CA ASN A 543 31.66 16.26 13.97
C ASN A 543 30.54 15.48 13.30
N THR A 544 29.32 15.53 13.85
CA THR A 544 28.18 14.77 13.31
C THR A 544 26.93 15.63 13.23
N VAL A 545 26.26 15.56 12.11
CA VAL A 545 24.94 16.15 11.86
C VAL A 545 23.88 15.08 11.99
N PHE A 546 22.93 15.25 12.91
CA PHE A 546 21.79 14.39 13.09
C PHE A 546 20.57 15.04 12.47
N ILE A 547 19.90 14.33 11.59
CA ILE A 547 18.68 14.75 10.92
C ILE A 547 17.59 13.78 11.36
N VAL A 548 16.47 14.31 11.86
CA VAL A 548 15.29 13.50 12.19
C VAL A 548 14.16 14.00 11.31
N ILE A 549 13.60 13.10 10.53
CA ILE A 549 12.50 13.36 9.61
C ILE A 549 11.58 12.15 9.54
N ALA A 550 10.28 12.36 9.34
CA ALA A 550 9.38 11.23 9.03
C ALA A 550 9.52 10.78 7.58
N ASP A 551 9.21 9.53 7.32
CA ASP A 551 9.03 8.98 5.97
C ASP A 551 7.71 9.46 5.35
N HIS A 552 6.60 9.34 6.08
CA HIS A 552 5.26 9.83 5.76
C HIS A 552 4.43 10.06 7.03
N CYS A 553 3.21 10.55 6.89
CA CYS A 553 2.27 10.68 7.99
C CYS A 553 1.61 9.35 8.38
N ALA A 554 1.08 9.30 9.60
CA ALA A 554 0.41 8.13 10.19
C ALA A 554 -0.88 7.73 9.47
N SER A 555 -1.55 8.67 8.83
CA SER A 555 -2.79 8.45 8.06
C SER A 555 -2.70 9.19 6.73
N SER A 556 -3.34 8.66 5.70
CA SER A 556 -3.47 9.27 4.38
C SER A 556 -4.93 9.50 3.98
N ALA A 557 -5.87 9.12 4.84
CA ALA A 557 -7.30 9.29 4.57
C ALA A 557 -7.74 10.74 4.81
N GLY A 558 -8.62 11.24 3.95
CA GLY A 558 -9.20 12.57 4.05
C GLY A 558 -10.32 12.81 3.05
N LYS A 559 -10.88 14.00 3.05
CA LYS A 559 -11.99 14.39 2.15
C LYS A 559 -11.59 14.44 0.69
N THR A 560 -10.33 14.75 0.41
CA THR A 560 -9.76 14.75 -0.94
C THR A 560 -8.82 13.55 -1.13
N SER A 561 -8.40 13.28 -2.36
CA SER A 561 -7.46 12.19 -2.64
C SER A 561 -6.03 12.49 -2.16
N LEU A 562 -5.73 13.76 -1.90
CA LEU A 562 -4.44 14.25 -1.38
C LEU A 562 -4.72 15.31 -0.30
N PRO A 563 -5.18 14.90 0.90
CA PRO A 563 -5.43 15.85 1.99
C PRO A 563 -4.09 16.38 2.51
N ILE A 564 -3.87 17.69 2.43
CA ILE A 564 -2.57 18.35 2.66
C ILE A 564 -2.06 18.13 4.08
N ASP A 565 -2.94 18.18 5.08
CA ASP A 565 -2.60 17.95 6.48
C ASP A 565 -2.04 16.54 6.74
N ARG A 566 -2.38 15.56 5.88
CA ARG A 566 -1.89 14.18 5.94
C ARG A 566 -0.54 13.96 5.23
N TYR A 567 0.10 15.04 4.80
CA TYR A 567 1.46 15.04 4.25
C TYR A 567 2.42 15.92 5.04
N HIS A 568 1.94 16.66 6.06
CA HIS A 568 2.77 17.50 6.90
C HIS A 568 3.58 16.66 7.89
N ILE A 569 4.91 16.69 7.74
CA ILE A 569 5.84 15.88 8.55
C ILE A 569 6.85 16.76 9.30
N PRO A 570 7.26 16.38 10.52
CA PRO A 570 8.29 17.08 11.25
C PRO A 570 9.67 16.81 10.65
N CYS A 571 10.52 17.85 10.67
CA CYS A 571 11.93 17.70 10.31
C CYS A 571 12.79 18.65 11.16
N LEU A 572 13.89 18.11 11.68
CA LEU A 572 14.90 18.89 12.42
C LEU A 572 16.31 18.44 12.02
N VAL A 573 17.25 19.40 12.07
CA VAL A 573 18.69 19.16 11.89
C VAL A 573 19.41 19.61 13.17
N TYR A 574 19.93 18.64 13.91
CA TYR A 574 20.63 18.85 15.17
C TYR A 574 22.14 18.64 15.00
N ALA A 575 22.87 19.70 15.07
CA ALA A 575 24.35 19.72 14.98
C ALA A 575 24.90 20.94 15.72
N PRO A 576 24.91 20.94 17.05
CA PRO A 576 25.11 22.17 17.84
C PRO A 576 26.48 22.86 17.63
N GLU A 577 27.47 22.11 17.15
CA GLU A 577 28.83 22.62 16.85
C GLU A 577 28.99 23.07 15.38
N ILE A 578 28.03 22.72 14.51
CA ILE A 578 28.16 22.90 13.07
C ILE A 578 27.06 23.82 12.50
N ILE A 579 25.82 23.64 12.94
CA ILE A 579 24.64 24.32 12.40
C ILE A 579 23.96 25.13 13.50
N ARG A 580 23.72 26.42 13.24
CA ARG A 580 22.98 27.26 14.17
C ARG A 580 21.52 26.87 14.27
N PRO A 581 20.95 26.80 15.49
CA PRO A 581 19.51 26.59 15.65
C PRO A 581 18.70 27.69 14.97
N GLY A 582 17.54 27.34 14.46
CA GLY A 582 16.67 28.28 13.77
C GLY A 582 15.38 27.68 13.28
N LYS A 583 14.58 28.50 12.60
CA LYS A 583 13.29 28.12 12.01
C LYS A 583 13.29 28.35 10.50
N VAL A 584 12.79 27.37 9.75
CA VAL A 584 12.53 27.47 8.32
C VAL A 584 11.01 27.37 8.12
N GLY A 585 10.38 28.54 7.89
CA GLY A 585 8.92 28.61 7.66
C GLY A 585 8.51 28.51 6.18
N LYS A 586 9.47 28.41 5.25
CA LYS A 586 9.18 28.26 3.83
C LYS A 586 8.52 26.90 3.56
N LEU A 587 7.56 26.89 2.64
CA LEU A 587 7.04 25.64 2.07
C LEU A 587 8.16 24.86 1.41
N CYS A 588 8.36 23.62 1.81
CA CYS A 588 9.39 22.74 1.26
C CYS A 588 8.93 21.29 1.16
N SER A 589 9.55 20.60 0.23
CA SER A 589 9.30 19.19 -0.04
C SER A 589 10.39 18.32 0.59
N GLN A 590 10.04 17.12 0.94
CA GLN A 590 10.97 16.10 1.45
C GLN A 590 12.19 15.90 0.52
N ILE A 591 12.03 16.06 -0.81
CA ILE A 591 13.13 15.97 -1.78
C ILE A 591 14.18 17.09 -1.66
N ASP A 592 13.86 18.20 -0.97
CA ASP A 592 14.75 19.36 -0.84
C ASP A 592 15.73 19.20 0.33
N LEU A 593 15.46 18.25 1.24
CA LEU A 593 16.23 18.12 2.48
C LEU A 593 17.71 17.83 2.21
N MET A 594 18.02 16.79 1.45
CA MET A 594 19.43 16.39 1.25
C MET A 594 20.22 17.39 0.40
N PRO A 595 19.70 18.00 -0.68
CA PRO A 595 20.37 19.14 -1.34
C PRO A 595 20.68 20.29 -0.37
N THR A 596 19.74 20.61 0.54
CA THR A 596 19.94 21.64 1.56
C THR A 596 21.05 21.25 2.54
N VAL A 597 21.08 20.01 3.00
CA VAL A 597 22.12 19.50 3.91
C VAL A 597 23.50 19.54 3.24
N LEU A 598 23.61 19.09 1.98
CA LEU A 598 24.86 19.17 1.22
C LEU A 598 25.36 20.61 1.12
N SER A 599 24.46 21.57 0.91
CA SER A 599 24.80 22.99 0.84
C SER A 599 25.22 23.54 2.19
N LEU A 600 24.48 23.29 3.27
CA LEU A 600 24.80 23.69 4.64
C LEU A 600 26.17 23.17 5.12
N LEU A 601 26.58 22.00 4.61
CA LEU A 601 27.87 21.38 4.96
C LEU A 601 29.00 21.70 3.97
N HIS A 602 28.75 22.58 3.02
CA HIS A 602 29.71 22.98 1.98
C HIS A 602 30.25 21.79 1.16
N LEU A 603 29.43 20.76 0.98
CA LEU A 603 29.77 19.54 0.24
C LEU A 603 29.47 19.71 -1.25
N ARG A 604 30.36 20.38 -1.96
CA ARG A 604 30.20 20.65 -3.39
C ARG A 604 30.06 19.38 -4.20
N SER A 605 28.93 19.25 -4.89
CA SER A 605 28.60 18.09 -5.71
C SER A 605 27.82 18.47 -6.96
N SER A 606 28.17 17.84 -8.09
CA SER A 606 27.37 17.90 -9.30
C SER A 606 26.31 16.79 -9.26
N VAL A 607 25.03 17.18 -9.24
CA VAL A 607 23.90 16.27 -9.04
C VAL A 607 22.80 16.48 -10.10
N ALA A 608 21.98 15.47 -10.32
CA ALA A 608 20.78 15.54 -11.17
C ALA A 608 19.48 15.56 -10.32
N PHE A 609 19.55 16.13 -9.13
CA PHE A 609 18.40 16.23 -8.21
C PHE A 609 17.39 17.27 -8.70
N THR A 610 16.10 16.97 -8.58
CA THR A 610 15.04 17.98 -8.69
C THR A 610 15.00 18.87 -7.44
N GLY A 611 15.20 18.24 -6.28
CA GLY A 611 15.24 18.92 -4.98
C GLY A 611 16.26 20.06 -4.98
N GLN A 612 15.94 21.16 -4.30
CA GLN A 612 16.71 22.40 -4.27
C GLN A 612 17.23 22.70 -2.87
N ASP A 613 18.27 23.50 -2.78
CA ASP A 613 18.69 24.09 -1.50
C ASP A 613 17.66 25.16 -1.06
N ILE A 614 17.02 24.93 0.09
CA ILE A 614 15.97 25.81 0.64
C ILE A 614 16.51 27.20 1.00
N PHE A 615 17.81 27.32 1.23
CA PHE A 615 18.45 28.60 1.54
C PHE A 615 18.96 29.37 0.33
N ALA A 616 18.99 28.72 -0.83
CA ALA A 616 19.40 29.37 -2.06
C ALA A 616 18.47 30.55 -2.40
N PRO A 617 19.00 31.70 -2.91
CA PRO A 617 18.16 32.81 -3.36
C PRO A 617 17.18 32.42 -4.48
N THR A 618 17.52 31.41 -5.24
CA THR A 618 16.73 30.89 -6.37
C THR A 618 15.75 29.79 -5.94
N TYR A 619 15.63 29.50 -4.64
CA TYR A 619 14.70 28.48 -4.15
C TYR A 619 13.26 28.82 -4.48
N HIS A 620 12.57 27.86 -5.07
CA HIS A 620 11.15 27.98 -5.40
C HIS A 620 10.32 27.15 -4.41
N PRO A 621 9.55 27.82 -3.49
CA PRO A 621 8.76 27.13 -2.46
C PRO A 621 7.63 26.31 -3.06
N ARG A 622 7.72 25.00 -2.98
CA ARG A 622 6.71 24.05 -3.46
C ARG A 622 6.86 22.71 -2.74
N ALA A 623 5.82 21.88 -2.82
CA ALA A 623 5.87 20.51 -2.36
C ALA A 623 5.28 19.53 -3.39
N PHE A 624 5.81 18.31 -3.39
CA PHE A 624 5.36 17.21 -4.21
C PHE A 624 4.81 16.11 -3.32
N MET A 625 3.67 15.54 -3.72
CA MET A 625 3.03 14.46 -2.98
C MET A 625 2.35 13.49 -3.93
N ALA A 626 2.25 12.24 -3.56
CA ALA A 626 1.59 11.24 -4.37
C ALA A 626 0.86 10.20 -3.53
N THR A 627 -0.25 9.72 -4.08
CA THR A 627 -0.77 8.39 -3.83
C THR A 627 -0.21 7.43 -4.90
N TYR A 628 -0.79 6.24 -5.04
CA TYR A 628 -0.46 5.36 -6.18
C TYR A 628 -0.87 5.96 -7.53
N GLN A 629 -1.99 6.68 -7.57
CA GLN A 629 -2.60 7.20 -8.79
C GLN A 629 -2.49 8.72 -8.92
N ASP A 630 -2.70 9.45 -7.86
CA ASP A 630 -2.76 10.91 -7.89
C ASP A 630 -1.41 11.53 -7.58
N LEU A 631 -1.04 12.54 -8.36
CA LEU A 631 0.21 13.27 -8.25
C LEU A 631 -0.11 14.74 -7.95
N GLY A 632 0.26 15.20 -6.76
CA GLY A 632 -0.03 16.53 -6.25
C GLY A 632 1.17 17.47 -6.31
N TYR A 633 0.95 18.67 -6.78
CA TYR A 633 1.88 19.80 -6.80
C TYR A 633 1.29 20.96 -6.02
N LEU A 634 1.91 21.27 -4.90
CA LEU A 634 1.51 22.37 -4.04
C LEU A 634 2.48 23.55 -4.21
N GLU A 635 1.95 24.72 -4.58
CA GLU A 635 2.67 25.97 -4.66
C GLU A 635 1.81 27.10 -4.05
N GLY A 636 2.36 27.82 -3.10
CA GLY A 636 1.60 28.76 -2.29
C GLY A 636 0.46 28.04 -1.55
N ASN A 637 -0.77 28.44 -1.86
CA ASN A 637 -1.98 27.81 -1.34
C ASN A 637 -2.77 27.06 -2.44
N HIS A 638 -2.14 26.74 -3.57
CA HIS A 638 -2.78 26.04 -4.68
C HIS A 638 -2.24 24.63 -4.81
N LEU A 639 -3.12 23.65 -4.70
CA LEU A 639 -2.83 22.23 -4.95
C LEU A 639 -3.33 21.84 -6.35
N THR A 640 -2.42 21.47 -7.24
CA THR A 640 -2.72 20.88 -8.54
C THR A 640 -2.57 19.37 -8.47
N VAL A 641 -3.61 18.62 -8.84
CA VAL A 641 -3.65 17.16 -8.83
C VAL A 641 -3.79 16.63 -10.25
N LEU A 642 -2.80 15.84 -10.67
CA LEU A 642 -2.82 15.08 -11.91
C LEU A 642 -3.26 13.65 -11.60
N SER A 643 -4.32 13.18 -12.26
CA SER A 643 -4.89 11.83 -12.06
C SER A 643 -4.91 11.04 -13.37
N PRO A 644 -5.04 9.70 -13.32
CA PRO A 644 -5.25 8.87 -14.51
C PRO A 644 -6.45 9.35 -15.35
N VAL A 645 -6.51 8.85 -16.59
CA VAL A 645 -7.50 9.26 -17.61
C VAL A 645 -7.38 10.76 -17.94
N ARG A 646 -6.16 11.30 -17.81
CA ARG A 646 -5.80 12.70 -18.12
C ARG A 646 -6.60 13.73 -17.33
N LYS A 647 -7.08 13.37 -16.14
CA LYS A 647 -7.87 14.26 -15.29
C LYS A 647 -6.94 15.21 -14.54
N ILE A 648 -7.31 16.48 -14.48
CA ILE A 648 -6.62 17.55 -13.76
C ILE A 648 -7.62 18.22 -12.84
N ARG A 649 -7.25 18.39 -11.58
CA ARG A 649 -8.04 19.11 -10.56
C ARG A 649 -7.15 20.13 -9.89
N GLN A 650 -7.72 21.24 -9.45
CA GLN A 650 -7.04 22.21 -8.60
C GLN A 650 -7.91 22.57 -7.41
N TYR A 651 -7.22 22.81 -6.30
CA TYR A 651 -7.82 23.20 -5.03
C TYR A 651 -7.09 24.41 -4.46
N THR A 652 -7.84 25.28 -3.79
CA THR A 652 -7.27 26.28 -2.88
C THR A 652 -7.21 25.68 -1.49
N VAL A 653 -6.03 25.61 -0.91
CA VAL A 653 -5.78 25.10 0.44
C VAL A 653 -5.98 26.22 1.44
N ARG A 654 -6.88 26.05 2.39
CA ARG A 654 -7.16 27.00 3.47
C ARG A 654 -6.90 26.35 4.82
N PRO A 655 -5.89 26.83 5.59
CA PRO A 655 -5.69 26.36 6.96
C PRO A 655 -6.89 26.69 7.85
N LEU A 656 -7.25 25.75 8.73
CA LEU A 656 -8.30 25.90 9.73
C LEU A 656 -7.70 26.16 11.12
N GLN A 657 -8.53 26.61 12.07
CA GLN A 657 -8.09 26.94 13.43
C GLN A 657 -7.65 25.71 14.25
N ASP A 658 -8.12 24.54 13.90
CA ASP A 658 -7.75 23.26 14.53
C ASP A 658 -6.46 22.63 14.01
N GLY A 659 -5.78 23.31 13.08
CA GLY A 659 -4.54 22.82 12.45
C GLY A 659 -4.75 21.91 11.23
N THR A 660 -5.98 21.62 10.86
CA THR A 660 -6.31 20.92 9.61
C THR A 660 -6.40 21.89 8.43
N CYS A 661 -6.60 21.38 7.22
CA CYS A 661 -6.77 22.17 6.01
C CYS A 661 -8.08 21.81 5.29
N ASP A 662 -8.73 22.82 4.70
CA ASP A 662 -9.78 22.61 3.70
C ASP A 662 -9.18 22.74 2.29
N GLU A 663 -9.41 21.76 1.44
CA GLU A 663 -9.11 21.83 0.01
C GLU A 663 -10.39 22.18 -0.76
N LEU A 664 -10.52 23.44 -1.16
CA LEU A 664 -11.67 23.96 -1.86
C LEU A 664 -11.48 23.87 -3.38
N PRO A 665 -12.34 23.16 -4.13
CA PRO A 665 -12.20 23.04 -5.58
C PRO A 665 -12.20 24.39 -6.28
N VAL A 666 -11.27 24.59 -7.23
CA VAL A 666 -11.16 25.81 -8.02
C VAL A 666 -11.98 25.65 -9.30
N ARG A 667 -12.84 26.63 -9.61
CA ARG A 667 -13.68 26.61 -10.83
C ARG A 667 -12.88 26.82 -12.11
N GLN A 668 -11.87 27.69 -12.07
CA GLN A 668 -11.00 27.99 -13.22
C GLN A 668 -9.56 27.66 -12.84
N THR A 669 -9.00 26.66 -13.51
CA THR A 669 -7.63 26.18 -13.25
C THR A 669 -6.57 27.17 -13.70
N ASP A 670 -5.56 27.37 -12.88
CA ASP A 670 -4.33 28.07 -13.26
C ASP A 670 -3.49 27.17 -14.17
N GLN A 671 -3.43 27.52 -15.44
CA GLN A 671 -2.73 26.73 -16.45
C GLN A 671 -1.20 26.79 -16.26
N SER A 672 -0.65 27.81 -15.59
CA SER A 672 0.77 27.89 -15.27
C SER A 672 1.15 26.79 -14.28
N LEU A 673 0.40 26.65 -13.18
CA LEU A 673 0.60 25.61 -12.18
C LEU A 673 0.39 24.20 -12.74
N VAL A 674 -0.62 24.05 -13.63
CA VAL A 674 -0.84 22.77 -14.33
C VAL A 674 0.36 22.37 -15.16
N ARG A 675 0.92 23.30 -15.95
CA ARG A 675 2.11 23.03 -16.79
C ARG A 675 3.36 22.74 -15.96
N GLN A 676 3.53 23.41 -14.82
CA GLN A 676 4.62 23.12 -13.90
C GLN A 676 4.49 21.72 -13.32
N ALA A 677 3.33 21.34 -12.80
CA ALA A 677 3.05 20.00 -12.32
C ALA A 677 3.31 18.92 -13.38
N GLN A 678 2.79 19.14 -14.60
CA GLN A 678 3.05 18.25 -15.73
C GLN A 678 4.55 18.13 -16.04
N ALA A 679 5.29 19.24 -16.08
CA ALA A 679 6.70 19.24 -16.38
C ALA A 679 7.50 18.41 -15.35
N TYR A 680 7.22 18.60 -14.06
CA TYR A 680 7.91 17.86 -12.99
C TYR A 680 7.63 16.36 -13.07
N TYR A 681 6.38 15.96 -13.13
CA TYR A 681 6.00 14.55 -13.08
C TYR A 681 6.29 13.82 -14.39
N GLN A 682 6.04 14.45 -15.53
CA GLN A 682 6.35 13.86 -16.85
C GLN A 682 7.85 13.63 -17.00
N TYR A 683 8.66 14.64 -16.69
CA TYR A 683 10.12 14.50 -16.83
C TYR A 683 10.67 13.44 -15.86
N THR A 684 10.22 13.43 -14.61
CA THR A 684 10.67 12.42 -13.64
C THR A 684 10.37 11.01 -14.15
N ASN A 685 9.17 10.77 -14.68
CA ASN A 685 8.81 9.45 -15.22
C ASN A 685 9.63 9.09 -16.46
N LEU A 686 9.89 10.04 -17.38
CA LEU A 686 10.77 9.83 -18.55
C LEU A 686 12.22 9.56 -18.13
N TYR A 687 12.72 10.32 -17.16
CA TYR A 687 14.08 10.16 -16.63
C TYR A 687 14.29 8.79 -15.98
N VAL A 688 13.34 8.39 -15.13
CA VAL A 688 13.38 7.09 -14.45
C VAL A 688 13.32 5.95 -15.49
N LYS A 689 12.42 6.03 -16.47
CA LYS A 689 12.31 5.05 -17.55
C LYS A 689 13.62 4.91 -18.32
N ALA A 690 14.23 6.01 -18.72
CA ALA A 690 15.52 6.02 -19.42
C ALA A 690 16.70 5.48 -18.60
N LYS A 691 16.58 5.37 -17.28
CA LYS A 691 17.58 4.74 -16.40
C LYS A 691 17.31 3.25 -16.17
N GLN A 692 16.11 2.79 -16.44
CA GLN A 692 15.65 1.43 -16.24
C GLN A 692 15.79 0.57 -17.52
N ASP A 693 15.76 1.22 -18.71
CA ASP A 693 16.06 0.64 -20.00
C ASP A 693 17.60 0.56 -20.23
#